data_53ce810f601c4e7d78aeccfc4aa0e71a
#
_entry.id   53ce810f601c4e7d78aeccfc4aa0e71a
#
_cell.length_a   1.000
_cell.length_b   1.000
_cell.length_c   1.000
_cell.angle_alpha   90.00
_cell.angle_beta   90.00
_cell.angle_gamma   90.00
#
_symmetry.space_group_name_H-M   'P 1'
#
loop_
_entity.id
_entity.type
_entity.pdbx_description
1 polymer ?
#
loop_
_entity_poly.entity_id
_entity_poly.type
_entity_poly.pdbx_seq_one_letter_code
_entity_poly.pdbx_strand_id
1 'polypeptide(L)'
;MRILHIGKYYPPVPGGMERFLADLVDAQRAAGHEVEVLVHDDGRRLAEGDPPWLHRVPVWFKLFFAPVSPRFLLDLRRVVRRLRPQVIHLHMPNTSAFWALVVRAARRVPWVVHWHSDVEPSRFRLSLRLGYPHYAIFERAVLEAAESIVVTSPHYLQASRTLEPWSEKCQVVPLGVAPGRLPEPRGVNFSRLWPGDGLRVLMAGRLAYYKGFDTVVRAVAGEPAMQLALVGEGEEGARIRSILAERHSDNVRLLGEVDDATLTALMASCDVFCLPSRERTEAFGIVLLEAMRYARPLVVSELPGSGMTWVARHGQNAWHVPPDDVGAWRTALQVLARSPQKRALMGRLGFERYQREFDIDSVRAGIDRVYGLARRLASRDAPLEARDWKPLTEAPETGRELMMAADERLLVVIPALNEADCIGQVIDDVHRFPGVHVLVIDDGSTDDTAAVAMLHGAQVLRAPLWQGAWGAIQTGIRYALRRGYSGVITMDADGQHEPGYLPQMLEAARGADVVIAACPSRGSRMRHVAWAYFRFLTGLSFDDLTSGFRYYNGRACRLLAREEATLLDYQDIGVLLLLRRASLRIAEIAVAMQPRKSGASRVFSSWWTVARYMAETTLLCLARWNQPVRSLPADRPRSAQ
;
A
#
# COMPACT_ATOMS: atom_id res chain seq x y z
N MET A 1 9.63 19.14 -15.91
CA MET A 1 8.45 19.10 -15.02
C MET A 1 8.81 19.66 -13.66
N ARG A 2 7.82 20.16 -12.89
CA ARG A 2 8.01 20.49 -11.46
C ARG A 2 7.65 19.30 -10.60
N ILE A 3 8.61 18.79 -9.84
CA ILE A 3 8.50 17.55 -9.05
C ILE A 3 8.83 17.87 -7.59
N LEU A 4 7.99 17.41 -6.68
CA LEU A 4 8.28 17.45 -5.25
C LEU A 4 8.48 16.02 -4.73
N HIS A 5 9.69 15.72 -4.23
CA HIS A 5 9.95 14.49 -3.50
C HIS A 5 9.71 14.67 -2.02
N ILE A 6 9.05 13.70 -1.39
CA ILE A 6 8.90 13.59 0.06
C ILE A 6 9.61 12.32 0.50
N GLY A 7 10.79 12.49 1.10
CA GLY A 7 11.61 11.41 1.64
C GLY A 7 11.65 11.41 3.16
N LYS A 8 12.24 10.36 3.74
CA LYS A 8 12.47 10.28 5.19
C LYS A 8 13.65 11.16 5.60
N TYR A 9 14.80 10.91 4.99
CA TYR A 9 16.04 11.67 5.14
C TYR A 9 16.71 11.86 3.77
N TYR A 10 17.83 12.57 3.75
CA TYR A 10 18.66 12.81 2.57
C TYR A 10 20.14 12.70 2.96
N PRO A 11 21.07 12.37 2.03
CA PRO A 11 22.49 12.38 2.36
C PRO A 11 22.94 13.67 3.10
N PRO A 12 23.92 13.59 4.01
CA PRO A 12 24.83 12.47 4.25
C PRO A 12 24.30 11.38 5.21
N VAL A 13 22.98 11.33 5.48
CA VAL A 13 22.40 10.23 6.27
C VAL A 13 22.60 8.91 5.51
N PRO A 14 23.26 7.89 6.11
CA PRO A 14 23.50 6.63 5.43
C PRO A 14 22.19 5.83 5.26
N GLY A 15 21.95 5.33 4.07
CA GLY A 15 20.80 4.48 3.77
C GLY A 15 20.58 4.31 2.26
N GLY A 16 20.05 3.16 1.86
CA GLY A 16 19.81 2.86 0.44
C GLY A 16 18.74 3.75 -0.18
N MET A 17 17.68 4.05 0.57
CA MET A 17 16.58 4.91 0.11
C MET A 17 17.06 6.36 -0.05
N GLU A 18 17.84 6.86 0.91
CA GLU A 18 18.41 8.20 0.91
C GLU A 18 19.38 8.41 -0.26
N ARG A 19 20.24 7.44 -0.51
CA ARG A 19 21.19 7.45 -1.63
C ARG A 19 20.47 7.39 -2.98
N PHE A 20 19.51 6.50 -3.11
CA PHE A 20 18.69 6.40 -4.33
C PHE A 20 17.93 7.70 -4.61
N LEU A 21 17.32 8.31 -3.56
CA LEU A 21 16.63 9.58 -3.70
C LEU A 21 17.56 10.67 -4.24
N ALA A 22 18.81 10.74 -3.75
CA ALA A 22 19.78 11.71 -4.22
C ALA A 22 20.17 11.46 -5.68
N ASP A 23 20.56 10.23 -6.03
CA ASP A 23 20.92 9.85 -7.40
C ASP A 23 19.76 10.17 -8.39
N LEU A 24 18.51 9.88 -8.00
CA LEU A 24 17.34 10.16 -8.83
C LEU A 24 17.09 11.67 -9.01
N VAL A 25 17.19 12.44 -7.93
CA VAL A 25 17.01 13.91 -7.95
C VAL A 25 18.07 14.55 -8.85
N ASP A 26 19.32 14.16 -8.71
CA ASP A 26 20.42 14.69 -9.54
C ASP A 26 20.21 14.35 -11.04
N ALA A 27 19.83 13.12 -11.36
CA ALA A 27 19.52 12.71 -12.72
C ALA A 27 18.30 13.46 -13.30
N GLN A 28 17.26 13.69 -12.50
CA GLN A 28 16.09 14.46 -12.93
C GLN A 28 16.41 15.93 -13.17
N ARG A 29 17.22 16.54 -12.31
CA ARG A 29 17.67 17.93 -12.48
C ARG A 29 18.57 18.08 -13.69
N ALA A 30 19.50 17.12 -13.92
CA ALA A 30 20.33 17.06 -15.13
C ALA A 30 19.48 16.92 -16.40
N ALA A 31 18.33 16.23 -16.33
CA ALA A 31 17.36 16.12 -17.42
C ALA A 31 16.44 17.36 -17.59
N GLY A 32 16.70 18.45 -16.85
CA GLY A 32 15.97 19.70 -16.97
C GLY A 32 14.63 19.75 -16.20
N HIS A 33 14.43 18.87 -15.23
CA HIS A 33 13.28 18.98 -14.32
C HIS A 33 13.56 19.97 -13.19
N GLU A 34 12.56 20.73 -12.78
CA GLU A 34 12.57 21.54 -11.56
C GLU A 34 12.17 20.63 -10.40
N VAL A 35 13.15 20.27 -9.57
CA VAL A 35 12.96 19.29 -8.49
C VAL A 35 13.24 19.93 -7.14
N GLU A 36 12.31 19.79 -6.21
CA GLU A 36 12.51 20.09 -4.79
C GLU A 36 12.31 18.83 -3.93
N VAL A 37 13.01 18.81 -2.81
CA VAL A 37 13.03 17.68 -1.87
C VAL A 37 12.65 18.16 -0.48
N LEU A 38 11.72 17.49 0.17
CA LEU A 38 11.31 17.75 1.54
C LEU A 38 11.57 16.50 2.40
N VAL A 39 12.44 16.63 3.39
CA VAL A 39 12.89 15.53 4.27
C VAL A 39 13.01 16.00 5.70
N HIS A 40 13.24 15.05 6.63
CA HIS A 40 13.59 15.39 7.99
C HIS A 40 15.07 15.75 8.15
N ASP A 41 15.32 16.63 9.12
CA ASP A 41 16.65 17.05 9.55
C ASP A 41 17.15 16.11 10.64
N ASP A 42 18.30 15.47 10.40
CA ASP A 42 19.01 14.69 11.43
C ASP A 42 20.23 15.43 12.03
N GLY A 43 20.41 16.70 11.64
CA GLY A 43 21.53 17.55 12.04
C GLY A 43 22.75 17.49 11.12
N ARG A 44 22.81 16.56 10.18
CA ARG A 44 23.91 16.43 9.21
C ARG A 44 23.67 17.32 8.00
N ARG A 45 24.74 17.81 7.38
CA ARG A 45 24.70 18.65 6.18
C ARG A 45 25.60 18.08 5.09
N LEU A 46 25.29 18.38 3.83
CA LEU A 46 26.22 18.13 2.72
C LEU A 46 27.52 18.92 2.93
N ALA A 47 28.62 18.42 2.41
CA ALA A 47 29.94 19.04 2.58
C ALA A 47 29.98 20.50 2.05
N GLU A 48 29.27 20.76 0.96
CA GLU A 48 29.17 22.09 0.34
C GLU A 48 27.98 22.93 0.88
N GLY A 49 27.29 22.44 1.92
CA GLY A 49 26.02 22.96 2.40
C GLY A 49 24.80 22.45 1.62
N ASP A 50 23.62 22.64 2.20
CA ASP A 50 22.39 22.19 1.55
C ASP A 50 21.97 23.17 0.43
N PRO A 51 21.65 22.67 -0.78
CA PRO A 51 21.21 23.53 -1.86
C PRO A 51 19.78 24.08 -1.62
N PRO A 52 19.37 25.18 -2.28
CA PRO A 52 18.08 25.85 -2.02
C PRO A 52 16.83 24.99 -2.28
N TRP A 53 16.96 23.93 -3.08
CA TRP A 53 15.87 23.00 -3.39
C TRP A 53 15.72 21.85 -2.38
N LEU A 54 16.67 21.71 -1.44
CA LEU A 54 16.62 20.70 -0.37
C LEU A 54 16.11 21.33 0.94
N HIS A 55 14.94 20.90 1.38
CA HIS A 55 14.29 21.37 2.58
C HIS A 55 14.36 20.35 3.68
N ARG A 56 15.07 20.64 4.76
CA ARG A 56 15.18 19.79 5.95
C ARG A 56 14.29 20.35 7.06
N VAL A 57 13.41 19.50 7.59
CA VAL A 57 12.46 19.85 8.65
C VAL A 57 12.96 19.26 9.97
N PRO A 58 13.15 20.07 11.04
CA PRO A 58 13.61 19.58 12.33
C PRO A 58 12.73 18.47 12.88
N VAL A 59 13.34 17.41 13.40
CA VAL A 59 12.66 16.31 14.09
C VAL A 59 12.39 16.72 15.54
N TRP A 60 11.12 16.66 15.97
CA TRP A 60 10.77 16.95 17.37
C TRP A 60 10.99 15.74 18.27
N PHE A 61 10.55 14.56 17.80
CA PHE A 61 10.79 13.29 18.47
C PHE A 61 10.75 12.13 17.48
N LYS A 62 11.17 10.95 17.90
CA LYS A 62 11.08 9.71 17.13
C LYS A 62 10.08 8.77 17.79
N LEU A 63 9.10 8.31 17.01
CA LEU A 63 8.13 7.30 17.41
C LEU A 63 8.43 6.00 16.65
N PHE A 64 8.81 4.93 17.35
CA PHE A 64 9.15 3.65 16.72
C PHE A 64 10.12 3.79 15.51
N PHE A 65 11.16 4.61 15.65
CA PHE A 65 12.15 4.92 14.59
C PHE A 65 11.66 5.83 13.45
N ALA A 66 10.39 6.24 13.48
CA ALA A 66 9.87 7.22 12.56
C ALA A 66 10.07 8.64 13.11
N PRO A 67 10.66 9.54 12.33
CA PRO A 67 10.74 10.95 12.73
C PRO A 67 9.35 11.58 12.69
N VAL A 68 9.05 12.38 13.71
CA VAL A 68 7.79 13.12 13.80
C VAL A 68 8.08 14.60 13.98
N SER A 69 7.43 15.42 13.13
CA SER A 69 7.49 16.87 13.20
C SER A 69 6.18 17.48 12.71
N PRO A 70 5.39 18.12 13.57
CA PRO A 70 4.21 18.87 13.15
C PRO A 70 4.54 20.04 12.19
N ARG A 71 5.77 20.57 12.28
CA ARG A 71 6.25 21.62 11.37
C ARG A 71 6.29 21.13 9.91
N PHE A 72 6.46 19.82 9.68
CA PHE A 72 6.46 19.23 8.35
C PHE A 72 5.20 19.58 7.55
N LEU A 73 4.03 19.63 8.21
CA LEU A 73 2.76 20.07 7.62
C LEU A 73 2.84 21.49 7.05
N LEU A 74 3.44 22.41 7.80
CA LEU A 74 3.55 23.83 7.41
C LEU A 74 4.55 24.02 6.27
N ASP A 75 5.68 23.34 6.35
CA ASP A 75 6.73 23.40 5.33
C ASP A 75 6.25 22.74 4.03
N LEU A 76 5.57 21.58 4.11
CA LEU A 76 4.93 20.96 2.94
C LEU A 76 3.93 21.91 2.27
N ARG A 77 3.06 22.56 3.06
CA ARG A 77 2.09 23.53 2.52
C ARG A 77 2.79 24.70 1.83
N ARG A 78 3.92 25.19 2.39
CA ARG A 78 4.71 26.30 1.83
C ARG A 78 5.37 25.87 0.52
N VAL A 79 6.05 24.71 0.50
CA VAL A 79 6.74 24.20 -0.69
C VAL A 79 5.75 23.92 -1.82
N VAL A 80 4.64 23.23 -1.56
CA VAL A 80 3.61 22.94 -2.58
C VAL A 80 3.03 24.23 -3.19
N ARG A 81 2.79 25.25 -2.38
CA ARG A 81 2.26 26.55 -2.88
C ARG A 81 3.26 27.32 -3.73
N ARG A 82 4.54 27.27 -3.36
CA ARG A 82 5.62 27.95 -4.06
C ARG A 82 5.98 27.24 -5.35
N LEU A 83 6.32 25.96 -5.29
CA LEU A 83 6.74 25.13 -6.43
C LEU A 83 5.60 24.87 -7.41
N ARG A 84 4.35 24.74 -6.90
CA ARG A 84 3.18 24.29 -7.67
C ARG A 84 3.51 23.01 -8.45
N PRO A 85 3.88 21.91 -7.76
CA PRO A 85 4.38 20.71 -8.40
C PRO A 85 3.32 20.12 -9.34
N GLN A 86 3.79 19.48 -10.39
CA GLN A 86 2.97 18.72 -11.33
C GLN A 86 2.84 17.25 -10.93
N VAL A 87 3.74 16.79 -10.06
CA VAL A 87 3.74 15.46 -9.42
C VAL A 87 4.34 15.57 -8.02
N ILE A 88 3.76 14.86 -7.07
CA ILE A 88 4.37 14.61 -5.75
C ILE A 88 4.82 13.16 -5.70
N HIS A 89 6.10 12.93 -5.46
CA HIS A 89 6.70 11.59 -5.34
C HIS A 89 6.97 11.27 -3.89
N LEU A 90 6.22 10.30 -3.36
CA LEU A 90 6.28 9.88 -1.95
C LEU A 90 7.13 8.62 -1.82
N HIS A 91 8.21 8.68 -1.04
CA HIS A 91 9.08 7.52 -0.77
C HIS A 91 8.60 6.81 0.50
N MET A 92 8.12 5.56 0.37
CA MET A 92 7.58 4.75 1.47
C MET A 92 8.47 3.53 1.77
N PRO A 93 8.61 3.11 3.06
CA PRO A 93 7.85 3.57 4.25
C PRO A 93 8.37 4.89 4.83
N ASN A 94 7.45 5.83 5.06
CA ASN A 94 7.79 7.14 5.60
C ASN A 94 6.54 7.81 6.22
N THR A 95 6.55 8.06 7.52
CA THR A 95 5.42 8.72 8.22
C THR A 95 5.21 10.17 7.78
N SER A 96 6.23 10.83 7.24
CA SER A 96 6.14 12.22 6.73
C SER A 96 5.26 12.32 5.49
N ALA A 97 5.15 11.24 4.69
CA ALA A 97 4.24 11.18 3.55
C ALA A 97 2.77 11.35 3.97
N PHE A 98 2.41 10.98 5.22
CA PHE A 98 1.05 11.08 5.73
C PHE A 98 0.56 12.53 5.83
N TRP A 99 1.45 13.51 6.00
CA TRP A 99 1.06 14.93 5.99
C TRP A 99 0.48 15.38 4.64
N ALA A 100 0.81 14.70 3.55
CA ALA A 100 0.22 14.98 2.24
C ALA A 100 -1.30 14.76 2.23
N LEU A 101 -1.81 13.80 3.01
CA LEU A 101 -3.25 13.53 3.17
C LEU A 101 -4.01 14.73 3.75
N VAL A 102 -3.37 15.53 4.60
CA VAL A 102 -4.00 16.66 5.31
C VAL A 102 -3.86 17.98 4.53
N VAL A 103 -2.80 18.13 3.72
CA VAL A 103 -2.55 19.35 2.94
C VAL A 103 -3.42 19.39 1.69
N ARG A 104 -4.50 20.21 1.72
CA ARG A 104 -5.44 20.34 0.59
C ARG A 104 -4.77 20.65 -0.75
N ALA A 105 -3.71 21.49 -0.75
CA ALA A 105 -2.96 21.80 -1.96
C ALA A 105 -2.21 20.59 -2.51
N ALA A 106 -1.64 19.73 -1.66
CA ALA A 106 -0.95 18.51 -2.07
C ALA A 106 -1.92 17.48 -2.66
N ARG A 107 -3.14 17.36 -2.09
CA ARG A 107 -4.17 16.44 -2.60
C ARG A 107 -4.69 16.77 -4.00
N ARG A 108 -4.44 17.97 -4.52
CA ARG A 108 -4.80 18.39 -5.88
C ARG A 108 -3.73 18.06 -6.93
N VAL A 109 -2.62 17.53 -6.49
CA VAL A 109 -1.49 17.16 -7.33
C VAL A 109 -1.47 15.62 -7.44
N PRO A 110 -1.23 15.04 -8.62
CA PRO A 110 -1.07 13.58 -8.75
C PRO A 110 0.07 13.07 -7.88
N TRP A 111 -0.17 11.95 -7.18
CA TRP A 111 0.84 11.29 -6.36
C TRP A 111 1.38 10.05 -7.03
N VAL A 112 2.69 9.89 -6.97
CA VAL A 112 3.38 8.66 -7.28
C VAL A 112 4.03 8.17 -5.98
N VAL A 113 3.69 6.98 -5.54
CA VAL A 113 4.30 6.35 -4.37
C VAL A 113 5.43 5.45 -4.82
N HIS A 114 6.64 5.65 -4.31
CA HIS A 114 7.75 4.72 -4.48
C HIS A 114 7.79 3.78 -3.27
N TRP A 115 7.46 2.53 -3.51
CA TRP A 115 7.41 1.49 -2.49
C TRP A 115 8.75 0.77 -2.38
N HIS A 116 9.54 1.10 -1.35
CA HIS A 116 10.87 0.52 -1.16
C HIS A 116 10.82 -0.80 -0.40
N SER A 117 9.94 -0.92 0.59
CA SER A 117 9.75 -2.15 1.37
C SER A 117 8.45 -2.10 2.17
N ASP A 118 7.92 -3.29 2.50
CA ASP A 118 6.86 -3.45 3.49
C ASP A 118 7.37 -3.09 4.90
N VAL A 119 6.48 -2.62 5.77
CA VAL A 119 6.73 -2.54 7.20
C VAL A 119 6.27 -3.85 7.82
N GLU A 120 7.18 -4.79 8.00
CA GLU A 120 6.84 -6.07 8.62
C GLU A 120 6.87 -5.96 10.16
N PRO A 121 5.78 -6.36 10.85
CA PRO A 121 5.77 -6.43 12.31
C PRO A 121 6.72 -7.55 12.76
N SER A 122 7.96 -7.19 13.07
CA SER A 122 8.97 -8.15 13.53
C SER A 122 8.50 -8.91 14.77
N ARG A 123 8.68 -10.24 14.76
CA ARG A 123 8.41 -11.10 15.92
C ARG A 123 9.23 -10.69 17.16
N PHE A 124 10.34 -9.99 16.96
CA PHE A 124 11.28 -9.58 18.01
C PHE A 124 11.01 -8.19 18.61
N ARG A 125 10.06 -7.40 18.06
CA ARG A 125 9.75 -6.04 18.53
C ARG A 125 8.26 -5.88 18.80
N LEU A 126 7.86 -6.16 20.03
CA LEU A 126 6.46 -6.03 20.49
C LEU A 126 5.87 -4.64 20.21
N SER A 127 6.68 -3.59 20.38
CA SER A 127 6.27 -2.21 20.12
C SER A 127 5.85 -1.99 18.65
N LEU A 128 6.54 -2.62 17.69
CA LEU A 128 6.19 -2.52 16.28
C LEU A 128 4.90 -3.31 15.97
N ARG A 129 4.70 -4.46 16.61
CA ARG A 129 3.43 -5.21 16.48
C ARG A 129 2.22 -4.42 16.98
N LEU A 130 2.37 -3.70 18.09
CA LEU A 130 1.29 -2.88 18.66
C LEU A 130 1.07 -1.59 17.85
N GLY A 131 2.12 -1.00 17.30
CA GLY A 131 2.05 0.24 16.53
C GLY A 131 1.62 0.07 15.06
N TYR A 132 1.90 -1.09 14.46
CA TYR A 132 1.64 -1.31 13.03
C TYR A 132 0.16 -1.13 12.61
N PRO A 133 -0.86 -1.62 13.37
CA PRO A 133 -2.26 -1.40 12.99
C PRO A 133 -2.62 0.08 12.82
N HIS A 134 -2.03 0.96 13.63
CA HIS A 134 -2.25 2.41 13.53
C HIS A 134 -1.50 3.02 12.34
N TYR A 135 -0.29 2.55 12.06
CA TYR A 135 0.49 2.95 10.89
C TYR A 135 -0.20 2.50 9.59
N ALA A 136 -0.72 1.26 9.54
CA ALA A 136 -1.35 0.66 8.36
C ALA A 136 -2.56 1.45 7.85
N ILE A 137 -3.29 2.13 8.73
CA ILE A 137 -4.42 2.99 8.33
C ILE A 137 -3.94 4.15 7.43
N PHE A 138 -2.85 4.81 7.83
CA PHE A 138 -2.27 5.91 7.05
C PHE A 138 -1.57 5.41 5.78
N GLU A 139 -0.88 4.30 5.88
CA GLU A 139 -0.24 3.62 4.74
C GLU A 139 -1.26 3.30 3.66
N ARG A 140 -2.38 2.66 4.04
CA ARG A 140 -3.50 2.36 3.17
C ARG A 140 -4.11 3.62 2.54
N ALA A 141 -4.29 4.69 3.32
CA ALA A 141 -4.81 5.96 2.82
C ALA A 141 -3.87 6.61 1.78
N VAL A 142 -2.55 6.51 1.95
CA VAL A 142 -1.56 7.00 0.97
C VAL A 142 -1.59 6.16 -0.31
N LEU A 143 -1.64 4.83 -0.21
CA LEU A 143 -1.75 3.93 -1.37
C LEU A 143 -3.06 4.14 -2.12
N GLU A 144 -4.17 4.34 -1.40
CA GLU A 144 -5.47 4.70 -1.99
C GLU A 144 -5.39 6.02 -2.75
N ALA A 145 -4.75 7.05 -2.18
CA ALA A 145 -4.64 8.38 -2.75
C ALA A 145 -3.67 8.46 -3.95
N ALA A 146 -2.77 7.51 -4.11
CA ALA A 146 -1.81 7.49 -5.21
C ALA A 146 -2.46 7.14 -6.55
N GLU A 147 -2.11 7.85 -7.63
CA GLU A 147 -2.46 7.48 -9.00
C GLU A 147 -1.63 6.33 -9.53
N SER A 148 -0.38 6.23 -9.10
CA SER A 148 0.52 5.14 -9.47
C SER A 148 1.46 4.79 -8.34
N ILE A 149 1.84 3.51 -8.26
CA ILE A 149 2.77 2.98 -7.26
C ILE A 149 3.96 2.39 -8.00
N VAL A 150 5.16 2.89 -7.76
CA VAL A 150 6.42 2.32 -8.26
C VAL A 150 6.87 1.23 -7.30
N VAL A 151 7.10 0.04 -7.83
CA VAL A 151 7.60 -1.13 -7.08
C VAL A 151 8.92 -1.57 -7.67
N THR A 152 9.87 -1.91 -6.82
CA THR A 152 11.27 -2.10 -7.22
C THR A 152 11.54 -3.38 -7.99
N SER A 153 10.70 -4.43 -7.87
CA SER A 153 10.84 -5.68 -8.63
C SER A 153 9.51 -6.44 -8.76
N PRO A 154 9.36 -7.30 -9.81
CA PRO A 154 8.19 -8.16 -9.94
C PRO A 154 8.07 -9.17 -8.80
N HIS A 155 9.19 -9.73 -8.34
CA HIS A 155 9.21 -10.72 -7.24
C HIS A 155 8.69 -10.10 -5.94
N TYR A 156 9.08 -8.85 -5.67
CA TYR A 156 8.60 -8.14 -4.48
C TYR A 156 7.11 -7.83 -4.57
N LEU A 157 6.63 -7.36 -5.74
CA LEU A 157 5.21 -7.06 -5.97
C LEU A 157 4.33 -8.30 -5.72
N GLN A 158 4.72 -9.45 -6.28
CA GLN A 158 3.95 -10.70 -6.14
C GLN A 158 3.87 -11.20 -4.70
N ALA A 159 4.86 -10.88 -3.87
CA ALA A 159 4.94 -11.36 -2.50
C ALA A 159 4.45 -10.34 -1.45
N SER A 160 4.20 -9.09 -1.84
CA SER A 160 3.74 -8.04 -0.92
C SER A 160 2.22 -8.10 -0.74
N ARG A 161 1.78 -8.55 0.45
CA ARG A 161 0.36 -8.51 0.83
C ARG A 161 -0.19 -7.10 0.96
N THR A 162 0.66 -6.15 1.31
CA THR A 162 0.27 -4.73 1.42
C THR A 162 -0.09 -4.16 0.06
N LEU A 163 0.62 -4.55 -1.01
CA LEU A 163 0.40 -4.04 -2.37
C LEU A 163 -0.64 -4.82 -3.16
N GLU A 164 -1.00 -6.03 -2.74
CA GLU A 164 -1.96 -6.89 -3.43
C GLU A 164 -3.25 -6.17 -3.83
N PRO A 165 -3.93 -5.40 -2.94
CA PRO A 165 -5.15 -4.65 -3.27
C PRO A 165 -4.93 -3.51 -4.29
N TRP A 166 -3.69 -3.09 -4.49
CA TRP A 166 -3.30 -1.96 -5.35
C TRP A 166 -2.51 -2.40 -6.59
N SER A 167 -2.48 -3.71 -6.89
CA SER A 167 -1.67 -4.30 -7.96
C SER A 167 -1.87 -3.63 -9.32
N GLU A 168 -3.09 -3.20 -9.64
CA GLU A 168 -3.40 -2.48 -10.88
C GLU A 168 -2.76 -1.08 -10.98
N LYS A 169 -2.46 -0.43 -9.83
CA LYS A 169 -1.73 0.84 -9.78
C LYS A 169 -0.23 0.67 -9.82
N CYS A 170 0.26 -0.57 -9.63
CA CYS A 170 1.68 -0.85 -9.52
C CYS A 170 2.39 -0.86 -10.88
N GLN A 171 3.53 -0.18 -10.94
CA GLN A 171 4.44 -0.14 -12.08
C GLN A 171 5.81 -0.59 -11.60
N VAL A 172 6.38 -1.60 -12.23
CA VAL A 172 7.71 -2.08 -11.85
C VAL A 172 8.76 -1.18 -12.49
N VAL A 173 9.48 -0.44 -11.65
CA VAL A 173 10.68 0.32 -12.02
C VAL A 173 11.74 0.05 -10.95
N PRO A 174 12.89 -0.55 -11.30
CA PRO A 174 13.91 -0.90 -10.33
C PRO A 174 14.56 0.33 -9.70
N LEU A 175 15.30 0.12 -8.61
CA LEU A 175 16.23 1.13 -8.12
C LEU A 175 17.44 1.21 -9.05
N GLY A 176 18.06 2.38 -9.09
CA GLY A 176 19.26 2.64 -9.87
C GLY A 176 20.36 3.26 -9.03
N VAL A 177 21.55 3.27 -9.59
CA VAL A 177 22.74 3.90 -8.99
C VAL A 177 23.41 4.78 -10.04
N ALA A 178 23.80 6.00 -9.63
CA ALA A 178 24.51 6.91 -10.50
C ALA A 178 25.98 6.46 -10.71
N PRO A 179 26.46 6.32 -11.95
CA PRO A 179 27.86 5.95 -12.21
C PRO A 179 28.88 6.92 -11.60
N GLY A 180 28.56 8.21 -11.57
CA GLY A 180 29.43 9.26 -11.05
C GLY A 180 29.68 9.17 -9.52
N ARG A 181 28.74 8.55 -8.77
CA ARG A 181 28.90 8.29 -7.34
C ARG A 181 29.91 7.17 -7.04
N LEU A 182 30.17 6.30 -8.00
CA LEU A 182 31.05 5.15 -7.90
C LEU A 182 32.19 5.29 -8.93
N PRO A 183 33.11 6.26 -8.76
CA PRO A 183 34.17 6.51 -9.72
C PRO A 183 35.17 5.34 -9.74
N GLU A 184 35.94 5.24 -10.82
CA GLU A 184 37.08 4.31 -10.84
C GLU A 184 38.11 4.73 -9.78
N PRO A 185 38.56 3.82 -8.91
CA PRO A 185 39.54 4.14 -7.88
C PRO A 185 40.89 4.47 -8.51
N ARG A 186 41.43 5.65 -8.23
CA ARG A 186 42.71 6.12 -8.71
C ARG A 186 43.73 6.18 -7.58
N GLY A 187 44.96 5.70 -7.82
CA GLY A 187 46.07 5.82 -6.87
C GLY A 187 45.92 4.98 -5.59
N VAL A 188 45.00 4.01 -5.54
CA VAL A 188 44.78 3.15 -4.38
C VAL A 188 45.69 1.93 -4.44
N ASN A 189 46.44 1.70 -3.34
CA ASN A 189 47.21 0.47 -3.19
C ASN A 189 46.29 -0.66 -2.67
N PHE A 190 45.81 -1.49 -3.58
CA PHE A 190 44.89 -2.60 -3.28
C PHE A 190 45.50 -3.67 -2.35
N SER A 191 46.85 -3.85 -2.33
CA SER A 191 47.48 -4.84 -1.45
C SER A 191 47.33 -4.52 0.02
N ARG A 192 47.13 -3.25 0.38
CA ARG A 192 46.87 -2.85 1.78
C ARG A 192 45.43 -3.18 2.21
N LEU A 193 44.50 -3.28 1.26
CA LEU A 193 43.09 -3.62 1.54
C LEU A 193 42.94 -5.14 1.78
N TRP A 194 43.78 -5.94 1.15
CA TRP A 194 43.73 -7.41 1.16
C TRP A 194 45.10 -7.96 1.56
N PRO A 195 45.28 -8.33 2.87
CA PRO A 195 46.61 -8.64 3.42
C PRO A 195 47.16 -10.02 3.06
N GLY A 196 46.44 -10.87 2.37
CA GLY A 196 46.85 -12.23 2.01
C GLY A 196 46.54 -12.57 0.57
N ASP A 197 46.88 -13.84 0.19
CA ASP A 197 46.67 -14.40 -1.15
C ASP A 197 45.43 -15.27 -1.12
N GLY A 198 44.33 -14.98 -1.56
CA GLY A 198 43.12 -15.80 -1.54
C GLY A 198 41.96 -15.11 -2.21
N LEU A 199 40.83 -15.79 -2.31
CA LEU A 199 39.61 -15.22 -2.82
C LEU A 199 39.20 -14.01 -1.94
N ARG A 200 39.14 -12.84 -2.53
CA ARG A 200 38.77 -11.58 -1.87
C ARG A 200 37.26 -11.43 -1.85
N VAL A 201 36.66 -11.72 -0.68
CA VAL A 201 35.22 -11.65 -0.45
C VAL A 201 34.89 -10.32 0.22
N LEU A 202 33.92 -9.59 -0.32
CA LEU A 202 33.44 -8.34 0.25
C LEU A 202 31.99 -8.45 0.69
N MET A 203 31.70 -7.92 1.88
CA MET A 203 30.34 -7.62 2.33
C MET A 203 30.29 -6.18 2.81
N ALA A 204 29.19 -5.47 2.50
CA ALA A 204 28.99 -4.10 2.92
C ALA A 204 27.54 -3.82 3.30
N GLY A 205 27.34 -3.10 4.42
CA GLY A 205 26.05 -2.67 4.90
C GLY A 205 25.95 -2.62 6.42
N ARG A 206 24.81 -2.14 6.93
CA ARG A 206 24.58 -2.08 8.37
C ARG A 206 24.60 -3.48 8.99
N LEU A 207 25.34 -3.66 10.08
CA LEU A 207 25.44 -4.93 10.80
C LEU A 207 24.15 -5.18 11.62
N ALA A 208 23.08 -5.56 10.91
CA ALA A 208 21.78 -5.86 11.47
C ALA A 208 21.46 -7.35 11.31
N TYR A 209 20.66 -7.90 12.22
CA TYR A 209 20.28 -9.32 12.25
C TYR A 209 19.81 -9.86 10.89
N TYR A 210 18.91 -9.14 10.23
CA TYR A 210 18.34 -9.59 8.95
C TYR A 210 19.35 -9.68 7.80
N LYS A 211 20.52 -9.05 7.91
CA LYS A 211 21.60 -9.09 6.91
C LYS A 211 22.39 -10.41 6.93
N GLY A 212 22.35 -11.17 8.03
CA GLY A 212 22.94 -12.50 8.11
C GLY A 212 24.47 -12.58 7.91
N PHE A 213 25.20 -11.51 8.12
CA PHE A 213 26.64 -11.44 7.85
C PHE A 213 27.47 -12.48 8.63
N ASP A 214 27.01 -12.86 9.84
CA ASP A 214 27.65 -13.90 10.64
C ASP A 214 27.70 -15.27 9.93
N THR A 215 26.77 -15.57 9.02
CA THR A 215 26.78 -16.81 8.24
C THR A 215 28.01 -16.90 7.33
N VAL A 216 28.31 -15.84 6.55
CA VAL A 216 29.49 -15.80 5.67
C VAL A 216 30.76 -15.66 6.49
N VAL A 217 30.75 -14.89 7.59
CA VAL A 217 31.89 -14.84 8.53
C VAL A 217 32.25 -16.25 9.01
N ARG A 218 31.27 -17.05 9.45
CA ARG A 218 31.48 -18.48 9.84
C ARG A 218 31.93 -19.36 8.69
N ALA A 219 31.54 -19.06 7.46
CA ALA A 219 31.95 -19.83 6.27
C ALA A 219 33.40 -19.57 5.87
N VAL A 220 33.89 -18.33 6.06
CA VAL A 220 35.24 -17.89 5.61
C VAL A 220 36.28 -17.94 6.75
N ALA A 221 35.87 -17.71 8.00
CA ALA A 221 36.79 -17.68 9.13
C ALA A 221 37.60 -18.99 9.27
N GLY A 222 38.93 -18.90 9.22
CA GLY A 222 39.84 -20.03 9.25
C GLY A 222 40.07 -20.76 7.92
N GLU A 223 39.52 -20.27 6.80
CA GLU A 223 39.76 -20.85 5.46
C GLU A 223 40.95 -20.13 4.79
N PRO A 224 42.11 -20.76 4.66
CA PRO A 224 43.34 -20.07 4.21
C PRO A 224 43.26 -19.53 2.77
N ALA A 225 42.42 -20.14 1.93
CA ALA A 225 42.24 -19.74 0.53
C ALA A 225 41.30 -18.54 0.34
N MET A 226 40.82 -17.92 1.40
CA MET A 226 39.84 -16.82 1.35
C MET A 226 40.22 -15.68 2.29
N GLN A 227 39.83 -14.49 1.91
CA GLN A 227 39.90 -13.27 2.72
C GLN A 227 38.53 -12.60 2.72
N LEU A 228 38.11 -12.07 3.84
CA LEU A 228 36.84 -11.35 3.98
C LEU A 228 37.06 -9.94 4.52
N ALA A 229 36.58 -8.95 3.78
CA ALA A 229 36.38 -7.60 4.28
C ALA A 229 34.90 -7.36 4.54
N LEU A 230 34.56 -6.96 5.77
CA LEU A 230 33.21 -6.59 6.18
C LEU A 230 33.18 -5.10 6.54
N VAL A 231 32.43 -4.33 5.75
CA VAL A 231 32.26 -2.88 5.89
C VAL A 231 30.91 -2.56 6.51
N GLY A 232 30.92 -1.71 7.53
CA GLY A 232 29.73 -1.20 8.20
C GLY A 232 29.72 -1.43 9.70
N GLU A 233 28.76 -0.80 10.35
CA GLU A 233 28.52 -0.89 11.78
C GLU A 233 27.07 -1.26 12.09
N GLY A 234 26.81 -1.70 13.33
CA GLY A 234 25.47 -2.03 13.80
C GLY A 234 25.44 -2.96 15.00
N GLU A 235 24.24 -3.35 15.37
CA GLU A 235 23.92 -4.14 16.58
C GLU A 235 24.59 -5.53 16.60
N GLU A 236 24.82 -6.14 15.43
CA GLU A 236 25.47 -7.47 15.32
C GLU A 236 27.01 -7.41 15.39
N GLY A 237 27.63 -6.23 15.43
CA GLY A 237 29.09 -6.09 15.42
C GLY A 237 29.79 -6.77 16.60
N ALA A 238 29.21 -6.72 17.80
CA ALA A 238 29.75 -7.40 18.98
C ALA A 238 29.73 -8.93 18.81
N ARG A 239 28.63 -9.47 18.29
CA ARG A 239 28.46 -10.91 18.00
C ARG A 239 29.45 -11.41 16.95
N ILE A 240 29.67 -10.63 15.89
CA ILE A 240 30.63 -10.98 14.84
C ILE A 240 32.05 -11.00 15.41
N ARG A 241 32.44 -10.03 16.25
CA ARG A 241 33.75 -10.03 16.95
C ARG A 241 33.93 -11.26 17.82
N SER A 242 32.90 -11.69 18.57
CA SER A 242 32.95 -12.92 19.37
C SER A 242 33.22 -14.16 18.50
N ILE A 243 32.53 -14.29 17.37
CA ILE A 243 32.75 -15.38 16.42
C ILE A 243 34.20 -15.44 15.92
N LEU A 244 34.79 -14.27 15.60
CA LEU A 244 36.16 -14.19 15.12
C LEU A 244 37.17 -14.56 16.19
N ALA A 245 36.97 -14.11 17.43
CA ALA A 245 37.80 -14.47 18.58
C ALA A 245 37.79 -15.98 18.87
N GLU A 246 36.58 -16.60 18.85
CA GLU A 246 36.42 -18.05 19.05
C GLU A 246 37.13 -18.88 17.97
N ARG A 247 37.23 -18.36 16.75
CA ARG A 247 37.83 -19.07 15.62
C ARG A 247 39.29 -18.74 15.35
N HIS A 248 39.88 -17.82 16.12
CA HIS A 248 41.28 -17.36 15.97
C HIS A 248 41.57 -17.00 14.51
N SER A 249 40.69 -16.20 13.88
CA SER A 249 40.68 -15.99 12.43
C SER A 249 41.37 -14.65 12.07
N ASP A 250 42.46 -14.73 11.32
CA ASP A 250 43.21 -13.58 10.82
C ASP A 250 42.79 -13.18 9.37
N ASN A 251 41.99 -14.00 8.71
CA ASN A 251 41.58 -13.79 7.32
C ASN A 251 40.24 -13.03 7.18
N VAL A 252 39.67 -12.53 8.26
CA VAL A 252 38.45 -11.72 8.28
C VAL A 252 38.72 -10.38 8.94
N ARG A 253 38.42 -9.29 8.23
CA ARG A 253 38.60 -7.92 8.71
C ARG A 253 37.27 -7.21 8.85
N LEU A 254 37.00 -6.67 10.06
CA LEU A 254 35.92 -5.76 10.33
C LEU A 254 36.45 -4.33 10.19
N LEU A 255 35.99 -3.63 9.15
CA LEU A 255 36.53 -2.30 8.83
C LEU A 255 35.73 -1.15 9.44
N GLY A 256 34.56 -1.44 10.05
CA GLY A 256 33.66 -0.39 10.51
C GLY A 256 33.09 0.43 9.37
N GLU A 257 32.68 1.67 9.65
CA GLU A 257 32.32 2.63 8.61
C GLU A 257 33.59 3.10 7.90
N VAL A 258 33.57 3.10 6.57
CA VAL A 258 34.65 3.58 5.72
C VAL A 258 34.14 4.72 4.83
N ASP A 259 35.04 5.55 4.32
CA ASP A 259 34.72 6.58 3.34
C ASP A 259 34.36 5.97 1.97
N ASP A 260 33.73 6.76 1.11
CA ASP A 260 33.29 6.31 -0.22
C ASP A 260 34.48 5.91 -1.12
N ALA A 261 35.65 6.51 -0.96
CA ALA A 261 36.85 6.16 -1.72
C ALA A 261 37.36 4.76 -1.34
N THR A 262 37.41 4.45 -0.06
CA THR A 262 37.78 3.12 0.47
C THR A 262 36.76 2.05 0.06
N LEU A 263 35.47 2.34 0.19
CA LEU A 263 34.39 1.41 -0.25
C LEU A 263 34.50 1.13 -1.74
N THR A 264 34.69 2.16 -2.55
CA THR A 264 34.89 2.07 -4.01
C THR A 264 36.11 1.19 -4.34
N ALA A 265 37.23 1.39 -3.64
CA ALA A 265 38.43 0.59 -3.84
C ALA A 265 38.23 -0.89 -3.45
N LEU A 266 37.51 -1.17 -2.37
CA LEU A 266 37.15 -2.53 -1.97
C LEU A 266 36.23 -3.18 -3.01
N MET A 267 35.20 -2.48 -3.48
CA MET A 267 34.30 -2.96 -4.53
C MET A 267 35.05 -3.26 -5.84
N ALA A 268 35.94 -2.37 -6.24
CA ALA A 268 36.72 -2.52 -7.49
C ALA A 268 37.81 -3.60 -7.41
N SER A 269 38.21 -4.03 -6.21
CA SER A 269 39.30 -4.99 -5.99
C SER A 269 38.85 -6.34 -5.44
N CYS A 270 37.61 -6.51 -4.97
CA CYS A 270 37.13 -7.81 -4.52
C CYS A 270 36.95 -8.78 -5.70
N ASP A 271 37.00 -10.08 -5.42
CA ASP A 271 36.75 -11.14 -6.38
C ASP A 271 35.26 -11.56 -6.41
N VAL A 272 34.57 -11.39 -5.26
CA VAL A 272 33.16 -11.76 -5.08
C VAL A 272 32.52 -10.82 -4.05
N PHE A 273 31.31 -10.40 -4.33
CA PHE A 273 30.48 -9.66 -3.37
C PHE A 273 29.38 -10.57 -2.81
N CYS A 274 29.23 -10.58 -1.47
CA CYS A 274 28.25 -11.42 -0.76
C CYS A 274 27.17 -10.60 -0.06
N LEU A 275 25.91 -11.02 -0.18
CA LEU A 275 24.78 -10.47 0.56
C LEU A 275 23.92 -11.61 1.15
N PRO A 276 24.25 -12.08 2.38
CA PRO A 276 23.64 -13.25 3.00
C PRO A 276 22.38 -12.95 3.79
N SER A 277 21.54 -12.05 3.31
CA SER A 277 20.33 -11.62 4.03
C SER A 277 19.40 -12.79 4.34
N ARG A 278 18.71 -12.75 5.51
CA ARG A 278 17.85 -13.81 6.05
C ARG A 278 16.37 -13.57 5.80
N GLU A 279 16.01 -12.31 5.64
CA GLU A 279 14.60 -11.88 5.61
C GLU A 279 14.31 -10.99 4.41
N ARG A 280 13.03 -10.99 3.97
CA ARG A 280 12.51 -10.12 2.92
C ARG A 280 12.62 -8.62 3.23
N THR A 281 12.95 -8.25 4.46
CA THR A 281 13.30 -6.88 4.84
C THR A 281 14.44 -6.33 3.97
N GLU A 282 15.31 -7.20 3.41
CA GLU A 282 16.16 -6.88 2.27
C GLU A 282 15.33 -6.90 0.98
N ALA A 283 14.61 -5.81 0.73
CA ALA A 283 13.64 -5.74 -0.34
C ALA A 283 14.26 -5.74 -1.75
N PHE A 284 15.47 -5.19 -1.91
CA PHE A 284 16.09 -5.04 -3.23
C PHE A 284 17.62 -5.28 -3.23
N GLY A 285 18.33 -4.79 -2.21
CA GLY A 285 19.77 -4.91 -2.13
C GLY A 285 20.52 -3.96 -3.05
N ILE A 286 20.36 -2.64 -2.87
CA ILE A 286 20.99 -1.61 -3.72
C ILE A 286 22.50 -1.78 -3.82
N VAL A 287 23.16 -2.28 -2.78
CA VAL A 287 24.60 -2.57 -2.75
C VAL A 287 25.02 -3.61 -3.78
N LEU A 288 24.11 -4.47 -4.25
CA LEU A 288 24.37 -5.41 -5.36
C LEU A 288 24.60 -4.67 -6.68
N LEU A 289 23.90 -3.54 -6.88
CA LEU A 289 24.11 -2.70 -8.07
C LEU A 289 25.48 -2.05 -8.04
N GLU A 290 25.93 -1.65 -6.85
CA GLU A 290 27.27 -1.11 -6.64
C GLU A 290 28.35 -2.14 -7.03
N ALA A 291 28.19 -3.40 -6.59
CA ALA A 291 29.09 -4.49 -6.98
C ALA A 291 29.01 -4.81 -8.48
N MET A 292 27.81 -4.82 -9.07
CA MET A 292 27.61 -5.03 -10.51
C MET A 292 28.27 -3.92 -11.35
N ARG A 293 28.26 -2.68 -10.88
CA ARG A 293 28.96 -1.54 -11.53
C ARG A 293 30.46 -1.80 -11.72
N TYR A 294 31.07 -2.54 -10.79
CA TYR A 294 32.49 -2.95 -10.87
C TYR A 294 32.70 -4.35 -11.45
N ALA A 295 31.70 -4.89 -12.14
CA ALA A 295 31.74 -6.24 -12.72
C ALA A 295 32.09 -7.33 -11.69
N ARG A 296 31.57 -7.24 -10.46
CA ARG A 296 31.79 -8.25 -9.42
C ARG A 296 30.68 -9.30 -9.46
N PRO A 297 31.03 -10.61 -9.48
CA PRO A 297 30.05 -11.68 -9.33
C PRO A 297 29.42 -11.63 -7.93
N LEU A 298 28.15 -12.00 -7.86
CA LEU A 298 27.38 -11.91 -6.63
C LEU A 298 27.15 -13.31 -6.02
N VAL A 299 27.20 -13.43 -4.70
CA VAL A 299 26.66 -14.57 -3.97
C VAL A 299 25.62 -14.05 -3.00
N VAL A 300 24.38 -14.54 -3.11
CA VAL A 300 23.25 -14.03 -2.33
C VAL A 300 22.42 -15.15 -1.75
N SER A 301 21.74 -14.88 -0.64
CA SER A 301 20.76 -15.82 -0.11
C SER A 301 19.58 -15.99 -1.08
N GLU A 302 19.09 -17.21 -1.20
CA GLU A 302 17.86 -17.52 -1.91
C GLU A 302 16.66 -17.14 -1.02
N LEU A 303 16.11 -15.94 -1.24
CA LEU A 303 14.97 -15.43 -0.48
C LEU A 303 13.75 -15.25 -1.40
N PRO A 304 12.76 -16.15 -1.33
CA PRO A 304 11.53 -16.02 -2.10
C PRO A 304 10.82 -14.68 -1.82
N GLY A 305 10.40 -14.00 -2.86
CA GLY A 305 9.69 -12.72 -2.75
C GLY A 305 10.56 -11.50 -2.40
N SER A 306 11.87 -11.64 -2.27
CA SER A 306 12.80 -10.50 -2.23
C SER A 306 13.19 -10.07 -3.65
N GLY A 307 13.29 -8.76 -3.89
CA GLY A 307 13.86 -8.22 -5.12
C GLY A 307 15.35 -8.53 -5.31
N MET A 308 16.04 -8.90 -4.24
CA MET A 308 17.45 -9.26 -4.27
C MET A 308 17.73 -10.41 -5.25
N THR A 309 16.90 -11.47 -5.26
CA THR A 309 17.02 -12.61 -6.17
C THR A 309 16.64 -12.26 -7.62
N TRP A 310 15.86 -11.22 -7.83
CA TRP A 310 15.58 -10.68 -9.15
C TRP A 310 16.76 -9.86 -9.71
N VAL A 311 17.43 -9.07 -8.87
CA VAL A 311 18.67 -8.34 -9.22
C VAL A 311 19.81 -9.31 -9.48
N ALA A 312 20.02 -10.24 -8.56
CA ALA A 312 21.08 -11.25 -8.60
C ALA A 312 20.51 -12.55 -9.20
N ARG A 313 20.64 -12.75 -10.52
CA ARG A 313 20.09 -13.93 -11.21
C ARG A 313 21.03 -15.12 -11.09
N HIS A 314 20.51 -16.21 -10.51
CA HIS A 314 21.26 -17.46 -10.38
C HIS A 314 21.77 -17.96 -11.75
N GLY A 315 23.03 -18.40 -11.80
CA GLY A 315 23.65 -18.93 -13.02
C GLY A 315 24.01 -17.88 -14.09
N GLN A 316 23.62 -16.60 -13.89
CA GLN A 316 23.99 -15.49 -14.79
C GLN A 316 25.02 -14.59 -14.11
N ASN A 317 24.59 -13.65 -13.29
CA ASN A 317 25.44 -12.71 -12.57
C ASN A 317 25.59 -13.05 -11.08
N ALA A 318 24.92 -14.10 -10.60
CA ALA A 318 24.92 -14.49 -9.21
C ALA A 318 24.90 -16.01 -8.97
N TRP A 319 25.28 -16.39 -7.74
CA TRP A 319 25.06 -17.71 -7.16
C TRP A 319 24.11 -17.58 -5.98
N HIS A 320 22.98 -18.32 -5.98
CA HIS A 320 22.06 -18.36 -4.85
C HIS A 320 22.48 -19.47 -3.89
N VAL A 321 22.38 -19.17 -2.60
CA VAL A 321 22.71 -20.08 -1.51
C VAL A 321 21.56 -20.06 -0.48
N PRO A 322 21.17 -21.19 0.10
CA PRO A 322 20.19 -21.18 1.18
C PRO A 322 20.60 -20.22 2.31
N PRO A 323 19.68 -19.42 2.87
CA PRO A 323 19.99 -18.56 4.01
C PRO A 323 20.45 -19.41 5.21
N ASP A 324 21.37 -18.89 6.01
CA ASP A 324 21.91 -19.51 7.24
C ASP A 324 22.67 -20.83 7.06
N ASP A 325 22.85 -21.33 5.84
CA ASP A 325 23.62 -22.56 5.57
C ASP A 325 25.10 -22.25 5.37
N VAL A 326 25.89 -22.26 6.47
CA VAL A 326 27.34 -22.00 6.48
C VAL A 326 28.11 -22.93 5.53
N GLY A 327 27.68 -24.21 5.42
CA GLY A 327 28.33 -25.20 4.55
C GLY A 327 28.13 -24.89 3.07
N ALA A 328 26.90 -24.56 2.68
CA ALA A 328 26.58 -24.18 1.32
C ALA A 328 27.28 -22.88 0.89
N TRP A 329 27.36 -21.87 1.79
CA TRP A 329 28.11 -20.64 1.55
C TRP A 329 29.60 -20.92 1.32
N ARG A 330 30.23 -21.72 2.18
CA ARG A 330 31.62 -22.14 2.03
C ARG A 330 31.85 -22.84 0.70
N THR A 331 31.02 -23.79 0.34
CA THR A 331 31.11 -24.55 -0.93
C THR A 331 31.00 -23.61 -2.14
N ALA A 332 30.03 -22.70 -2.16
CA ALA A 332 29.87 -21.75 -3.25
C ALA A 332 31.12 -20.86 -3.44
N LEU A 333 31.69 -20.36 -2.33
CA LEU A 333 32.91 -19.56 -2.36
C LEU A 333 34.13 -20.37 -2.81
N GLN A 334 34.28 -21.62 -2.38
CA GLN A 334 35.36 -22.52 -2.82
C GLN A 334 35.28 -22.81 -4.33
N VAL A 335 34.07 -23.02 -4.87
CA VAL A 335 33.89 -23.21 -6.32
C VAL A 335 34.30 -21.95 -7.07
N LEU A 336 33.90 -20.78 -6.60
CA LEU A 336 34.27 -19.50 -7.21
C LEU A 336 35.77 -19.20 -7.06
N ALA A 337 36.43 -19.60 -5.96
CA ALA A 337 37.88 -19.47 -5.79
C ALA A 337 38.65 -20.21 -6.88
N ARG A 338 38.21 -21.42 -7.20
CA ARG A 338 38.82 -22.30 -8.20
C ARG A 338 38.45 -21.96 -9.67
N SER A 339 37.55 -21.01 -9.91
CA SER A 339 36.99 -20.75 -11.24
C SER A 339 37.05 -19.25 -11.61
N PRO A 340 38.27 -18.70 -11.91
CA PRO A 340 38.42 -17.30 -12.30
C PRO A 340 37.59 -16.93 -13.55
N GLN A 341 37.50 -17.83 -14.54
CA GLN A 341 36.73 -17.61 -15.76
C GLN A 341 35.22 -17.46 -15.45
N LYS A 342 34.69 -18.27 -14.52
CA LYS A 342 33.31 -18.17 -14.09
C LYS A 342 33.03 -16.83 -13.37
N ARG A 343 33.95 -16.39 -12.48
CA ARG A 343 33.86 -15.08 -11.84
C ARG A 343 33.83 -13.96 -12.87
N ALA A 344 34.76 -13.99 -13.86
CA ALA A 344 34.83 -12.98 -14.90
C ALA A 344 33.56 -12.94 -15.76
N LEU A 345 33.01 -14.10 -16.15
CA LEU A 345 31.78 -14.19 -16.92
C LEU A 345 30.57 -13.61 -16.11
N MET A 346 30.40 -14.06 -14.87
CA MET A 346 29.32 -13.59 -13.99
C MET A 346 29.40 -12.09 -13.75
N GLY A 347 30.61 -11.57 -13.50
CA GLY A 347 30.85 -10.14 -13.31
C GLY A 347 30.48 -9.33 -14.56
N ARG A 348 30.93 -9.76 -15.75
CA ARG A 348 30.59 -9.11 -17.02
C ARG A 348 29.07 -9.09 -17.26
N LEU A 349 28.40 -10.21 -17.13
CA LEU A 349 26.94 -10.28 -17.28
C LEU A 349 26.22 -9.37 -16.28
N GLY A 350 26.74 -9.26 -15.06
CA GLY A 350 26.26 -8.32 -14.06
C GLY A 350 26.40 -6.88 -14.51
N PHE A 351 27.57 -6.49 -15.00
CA PHE A 351 27.83 -5.13 -15.47
C PHE A 351 26.99 -4.75 -16.69
N GLU A 352 26.85 -5.62 -17.69
CA GLU A 352 25.99 -5.42 -18.84
C GLU A 352 24.53 -5.20 -18.43
N ARG A 353 24.07 -5.98 -17.46
CA ARG A 353 22.72 -5.82 -16.91
C ARG A 353 22.55 -4.53 -16.12
N TYR A 354 23.57 -4.14 -15.33
CA TYR A 354 23.58 -2.86 -14.62
C TYR A 354 23.40 -1.70 -15.59
N GLN A 355 24.19 -1.64 -16.65
CA GLN A 355 24.11 -0.57 -17.65
C GLN A 355 22.74 -0.49 -18.32
N ARG A 356 22.11 -1.62 -18.59
CA ARG A 356 20.83 -1.67 -19.30
C ARG A 356 19.64 -1.36 -18.42
N GLU A 357 19.62 -1.89 -17.18
CA GLU A 357 18.42 -1.93 -16.34
C GLU A 357 18.52 -1.07 -15.07
N PHE A 358 19.73 -0.83 -14.54
CA PHE A 358 19.95 -0.25 -13.22
C PHE A 358 20.80 1.03 -13.22
N ASP A 359 21.25 1.47 -14.40
CA ASP A 359 21.80 2.82 -14.53
C ASP A 359 20.73 3.86 -14.18
N ILE A 360 21.13 4.91 -13.45
CA ILE A 360 20.16 5.88 -12.92
C ILE A 360 19.37 6.60 -14.02
N ASP A 361 19.95 6.83 -15.19
CA ASP A 361 19.24 7.48 -16.30
C ASP A 361 18.16 6.59 -16.91
N SER A 362 18.41 5.29 -17.02
CA SER A 362 17.44 4.28 -17.45
C SER A 362 16.27 4.21 -16.45
N VAL A 363 16.57 4.22 -15.16
CA VAL A 363 15.57 4.22 -14.07
C VAL A 363 14.77 5.52 -14.05
N ARG A 364 15.44 6.68 -14.16
CA ARG A 364 14.80 8.00 -14.28
C ARG A 364 13.80 8.02 -15.44
N ALA A 365 14.22 7.55 -16.63
CA ALA A 365 13.32 7.47 -17.78
C ALA A 365 12.10 6.56 -17.52
N GLY A 366 12.26 5.49 -16.76
CA GLY A 366 11.18 4.64 -16.28
C GLY A 366 10.21 5.41 -15.38
N ILE A 367 10.72 6.12 -14.39
CA ILE A 367 9.94 6.93 -13.46
C ILE A 367 9.24 8.08 -14.18
N ASP A 368 9.88 8.75 -15.16
CA ASP A 368 9.26 9.81 -15.95
C ASP A 368 8.05 9.31 -16.75
N ARG A 369 8.09 8.06 -17.24
CA ARG A 369 6.89 7.41 -17.87
C ARG A 369 5.76 7.21 -16.85
N VAL A 370 6.08 6.83 -15.62
CA VAL A 370 5.07 6.70 -14.54
C VAL A 370 4.48 8.07 -14.20
N TYR A 371 5.28 9.14 -14.14
CA TYR A 371 4.77 10.50 -13.96
C TYR A 371 3.81 10.91 -15.08
N GLY A 372 4.17 10.61 -16.32
CA GLY A 372 3.30 10.84 -17.47
C GLY A 372 1.97 10.08 -17.36
N LEU A 373 2.00 8.85 -16.89
CA LEU A 373 0.79 8.05 -16.63
C LEU A 373 -0.05 8.67 -15.50
N ALA A 374 0.55 8.96 -14.35
CA ALA A 374 -0.14 9.54 -13.20
C ALA A 374 -0.82 10.88 -13.55
N ARG A 375 -0.14 11.75 -14.30
CA ARG A 375 -0.73 13.02 -14.78
C ARG A 375 -1.89 12.80 -15.74
N ARG A 376 -1.80 11.83 -16.66
CA ARG A 376 -2.92 11.50 -17.57
C ARG A 376 -4.10 10.92 -16.81
N LEU A 377 -3.88 10.10 -15.81
CA LEU A 377 -4.95 9.57 -14.96
C LEU A 377 -5.65 10.70 -14.19
N ALA A 378 -4.89 11.62 -13.60
CA ALA A 378 -5.43 12.77 -12.89
C ALA A 378 -6.13 13.81 -13.80
N SER A 379 -5.74 13.94 -15.07
CA SER A 379 -6.32 14.91 -15.99
C SER A 379 -7.57 14.41 -16.72
N ARG A 380 -7.77 13.10 -16.81
CA ARG A 380 -8.99 12.52 -17.43
C ARG A 380 -10.26 12.80 -16.64
N ASP A 381 -10.08 13.23 -15.40
CA ASP A 381 -11.14 13.37 -14.42
C ASP A 381 -11.01 14.72 -13.72
N ALA A 382 -11.29 15.81 -14.44
CA ALA A 382 -11.56 17.08 -13.79
C ALA A 382 -12.76 16.88 -12.83
N PRO A 383 -12.65 17.27 -11.54
CA PRO A 383 -13.78 17.12 -10.61
C PRO A 383 -14.98 17.88 -11.18
N LEU A 384 -16.11 17.22 -11.37
CA LEU A 384 -17.39 17.89 -11.43
C LEU A 384 -17.46 18.77 -10.18
N GLU A 385 -17.50 20.07 -10.37
CA GLU A 385 -17.60 21.00 -9.24
C GLU A 385 -18.82 20.61 -8.42
N ALA A 386 -18.63 20.51 -7.10
CA ALA A 386 -19.67 20.10 -6.14
C ALA A 386 -20.93 21.03 -6.16
N ARG A 387 -20.96 22.04 -7.02
CA ARG A 387 -22.02 23.05 -7.14
C ARG A 387 -23.29 22.58 -7.86
N ASP A 388 -23.22 21.52 -8.66
CA ASP A 388 -24.39 21.11 -9.49
C ASP A 388 -25.09 19.85 -8.98
N TRP A 389 -24.65 19.32 -7.82
CA TRP A 389 -25.28 18.14 -7.26
C TRP A 389 -26.36 18.55 -6.23
N LYS A 390 -27.63 18.53 -6.67
CA LYS A 390 -28.80 18.71 -5.79
C LYS A 390 -29.40 17.35 -5.48
N PRO A 391 -29.74 17.08 -4.21
CA PRO A 391 -30.58 15.93 -3.87
C PRO A 391 -31.95 16.10 -4.55
N LEU A 392 -32.52 15.03 -5.06
CA LEU A 392 -33.91 15.00 -5.46
C LEU A 392 -34.76 14.96 -4.17
N THR A 393 -35.26 16.12 -3.75
CA THR A 393 -35.99 16.28 -2.46
C THR A 393 -37.50 16.22 -2.59
N GLU A 394 -38.04 16.04 -3.79
CA GLU A 394 -39.51 15.98 -3.96
C GLU A 394 -39.93 14.60 -4.49
N ALA A 395 -40.63 13.83 -3.63
CA ALA A 395 -41.43 12.70 -4.06
C ALA A 395 -42.76 13.19 -4.63
N PRO A 396 -43.25 12.73 -5.80
CA PRO A 396 -44.57 13.06 -6.25
C PRO A 396 -45.62 12.38 -5.36
N GLU A 397 -46.53 13.18 -4.80
CA GLU A 397 -47.76 12.66 -4.21
C GLU A 397 -48.61 12.03 -5.30
N THR A 398 -48.72 10.70 -5.33
CA THR A 398 -49.99 9.99 -5.67
C THR A 398 -49.77 8.48 -5.65
N GLY A 399 -50.60 7.78 -4.88
CA GLY A 399 -50.73 6.33 -4.92
C GLY A 399 -51.26 5.86 -6.29
N ARG A 400 -50.38 5.25 -7.06
CA ARG A 400 -50.73 4.35 -8.16
C ARG A 400 -50.08 3.01 -7.92
N GLU A 401 -50.86 1.94 -8.08
CA GLU A 401 -50.37 0.58 -7.99
C GLU A 401 -49.08 0.42 -8.79
N LEU A 402 -48.00 0.05 -8.13
CA LEU A 402 -46.70 -0.23 -8.74
C LEU A 402 -46.81 -1.54 -9.53
N MET A 403 -47.19 -1.48 -10.78
CA MET A 403 -46.91 -2.57 -11.71
C MET A 403 -45.42 -2.48 -12.11
N MET A 404 -44.60 -3.39 -11.55
CA MET A 404 -43.27 -3.63 -12.07
C MET A 404 -43.34 -4.17 -13.49
N ALA A 405 -42.41 -3.72 -14.35
CA ALA A 405 -42.25 -4.33 -15.66
C ALA A 405 -41.97 -5.82 -15.48
N ALA A 406 -42.57 -6.69 -16.30
CA ALA A 406 -42.57 -8.14 -16.14
C ALA A 406 -41.19 -8.82 -16.12
N ASP A 407 -40.09 -8.06 -16.34
CA ASP A 407 -38.69 -8.52 -16.37
C ASP A 407 -37.82 -8.00 -15.21
N GLU A 408 -38.32 -7.17 -14.30
CA GLU A 408 -37.52 -6.62 -13.21
C GLU A 408 -37.51 -7.53 -11.97
N ARG A 409 -36.38 -8.23 -11.77
CA ARG A 409 -36.16 -9.08 -10.59
C ARG A 409 -35.32 -8.33 -9.57
N LEU A 410 -35.84 -8.15 -8.37
CA LEU A 410 -35.15 -7.49 -7.26
C LEU A 410 -34.69 -8.49 -6.20
N LEU A 411 -33.53 -8.22 -5.61
CA LEU A 411 -32.97 -9.01 -4.52
C LEU A 411 -32.83 -8.17 -3.25
N VAL A 412 -33.46 -8.58 -2.17
CA VAL A 412 -33.19 -8.07 -0.83
C VAL A 412 -32.06 -8.89 -0.24
N VAL A 413 -30.94 -8.23 0.11
CA VAL A 413 -29.76 -8.83 0.73
C VAL A 413 -29.76 -8.46 2.21
N ILE A 414 -29.75 -9.47 3.07
CA ILE A 414 -29.77 -9.34 4.51
C ILE A 414 -28.50 -9.98 5.09
N PRO A 415 -27.51 -9.18 5.53
CA PRO A 415 -26.39 -9.71 6.29
C PRO A 415 -26.87 -10.12 7.70
N ALA A 416 -26.56 -11.32 8.14
CA ALA A 416 -27.01 -11.85 9.41
C ALA A 416 -25.87 -12.51 10.19
N LEU A 417 -25.83 -12.24 11.51
CA LEU A 417 -24.90 -12.90 12.45
C LEU A 417 -25.58 -13.05 13.80
N ASN A 418 -26.00 -14.25 14.15
CA ASN A 418 -26.74 -14.58 15.39
C ASN A 418 -28.01 -13.69 15.56
N GLU A 419 -28.92 -13.79 14.60
CA GLU A 419 -30.19 -13.04 14.55
C GLU A 419 -31.39 -13.99 14.42
N ALA A 420 -31.28 -15.23 14.95
CA ALA A 420 -32.35 -16.24 14.84
C ALA A 420 -33.70 -15.75 15.36
N ASP A 421 -33.71 -14.89 16.40
CA ASP A 421 -34.95 -14.37 17.02
C ASP A 421 -35.74 -13.40 16.14
N CYS A 422 -35.06 -12.73 15.19
CA CYS A 422 -35.67 -11.64 14.41
C CYS A 422 -35.77 -11.94 12.92
N ILE A 423 -34.84 -12.74 12.35
CA ILE A 423 -34.66 -12.91 10.92
C ILE A 423 -35.91 -13.49 10.22
N GLY A 424 -36.64 -14.41 10.87
CA GLY A 424 -37.85 -15.01 10.30
C GLY A 424 -38.92 -13.98 10.01
N GLN A 425 -39.23 -13.10 10.98
CA GLN A 425 -40.22 -12.04 10.81
C GLN A 425 -39.82 -11.04 9.72
N VAL A 426 -38.53 -10.67 9.64
CA VAL A 426 -38.02 -9.76 8.61
C VAL A 426 -38.25 -10.35 7.23
N ILE A 427 -38.00 -11.64 7.03
CA ILE A 427 -38.20 -12.35 5.78
C ILE A 427 -39.69 -12.39 5.41
N ASP A 428 -40.56 -12.74 6.35
CA ASP A 428 -42.01 -12.78 6.10
C ASP A 428 -42.55 -11.41 5.72
N ASP A 429 -42.09 -10.35 6.34
CA ASP A 429 -42.50 -8.98 6.04
C ASP A 429 -42.06 -8.53 4.65
N VAL A 430 -40.87 -8.96 4.18
CA VAL A 430 -40.39 -8.71 2.80
C VAL A 430 -41.19 -9.52 1.79
N HIS A 431 -41.54 -10.78 2.06
CA HIS A 431 -42.32 -11.64 1.16
C HIS A 431 -43.73 -11.15 0.89
N ARG A 432 -44.27 -10.17 1.63
CA ARG A 432 -45.54 -9.50 1.31
C ARG A 432 -45.47 -8.69 0.02
N PHE A 433 -44.26 -8.43 -0.51
CA PHE A 433 -44.07 -7.67 -1.74
C PHE A 433 -43.77 -8.61 -2.93
N PRO A 434 -44.65 -8.72 -3.90
CA PRO A 434 -44.49 -9.62 -5.06
C PRO A 434 -43.28 -9.18 -5.92
N GLY A 435 -42.56 -10.16 -6.47
CA GLY A 435 -41.41 -9.91 -7.35
C GLY A 435 -40.09 -9.62 -6.63
N VAL A 436 -40.06 -9.64 -5.28
CA VAL A 436 -38.87 -9.45 -4.45
C VAL A 436 -38.38 -10.80 -3.93
N HIS A 437 -37.11 -11.11 -4.18
CA HIS A 437 -36.46 -12.31 -3.66
C HIS A 437 -35.59 -11.94 -2.44
N VAL A 438 -35.46 -12.86 -1.48
CA VAL A 438 -34.67 -12.64 -0.27
C VAL A 438 -33.43 -13.55 -0.27
N LEU A 439 -32.28 -12.95 -0.04
CA LEU A 439 -31.00 -13.62 0.16
C LEU A 439 -30.41 -13.22 1.52
N VAL A 440 -30.27 -14.18 2.40
CA VAL A 440 -29.57 -14.02 3.66
C VAL A 440 -28.12 -14.43 3.50
N ILE A 441 -27.19 -13.58 3.91
CA ILE A 441 -25.77 -13.90 4.00
C ILE A 441 -25.46 -14.14 5.48
N ASP A 442 -25.36 -15.41 5.84
CA ASP A 442 -25.00 -15.84 7.19
C ASP A 442 -23.48 -15.74 7.36
N ASP A 443 -23.02 -14.73 8.11
CA ASP A 443 -21.61 -14.37 8.30
C ASP A 443 -20.95 -15.14 9.46
N GLY A 444 -21.27 -16.44 9.57
CA GLY A 444 -20.71 -17.33 10.58
C GLY A 444 -21.50 -17.38 11.88
N SER A 445 -22.84 -17.37 11.82
CA SER A 445 -23.70 -17.53 13.00
C SER A 445 -23.45 -18.85 13.72
N THR A 446 -23.52 -18.78 15.04
CA THR A 446 -23.39 -19.93 15.95
C THR A 446 -24.75 -20.42 16.48
N ASP A 447 -25.81 -19.66 16.18
CA ASP A 447 -27.23 -19.99 16.48
C ASP A 447 -27.95 -20.53 15.24
N ASP A 448 -29.26 -20.68 15.34
CA ASP A 448 -30.13 -21.21 14.28
C ASP A 448 -30.49 -20.20 13.18
N THR A 449 -29.81 -19.06 13.06
CA THR A 449 -30.10 -17.99 12.10
C THR A 449 -30.31 -18.51 10.67
N ALA A 450 -29.40 -19.35 10.17
CA ALA A 450 -29.47 -19.88 8.81
C ALA A 450 -30.66 -20.84 8.64
N ALA A 451 -30.96 -21.68 9.63
CA ALA A 451 -32.06 -22.64 9.61
C ALA A 451 -33.42 -21.90 9.62
N VAL A 452 -33.56 -20.90 10.49
CA VAL A 452 -34.75 -20.03 10.55
C VAL A 452 -34.96 -19.30 9.24
N ALA A 453 -33.91 -18.70 8.66
CA ALA A 453 -34.02 -18.01 7.39
C ALA A 453 -34.50 -18.93 6.23
N MET A 454 -33.97 -20.15 6.14
CA MET A 454 -34.42 -21.15 5.16
C MET A 454 -35.86 -21.57 5.39
N LEU A 455 -36.28 -21.77 6.65
CA LEU A 455 -37.65 -22.14 7.00
C LEU A 455 -38.68 -21.09 6.55
N HIS A 456 -38.31 -19.79 6.60
CA HIS A 456 -39.14 -18.67 6.13
C HIS A 456 -38.98 -18.37 4.63
N GLY A 457 -38.34 -19.27 3.85
CA GLY A 457 -38.30 -19.22 2.38
C GLY A 457 -37.18 -18.36 1.80
N ALA A 458 -36.24 -17.86 2.57
CA ALA A 458 -35.10 -17.14 2.03
C ALA A 458 -34.04 -18.09 1.45
N GLN A 459 -33.34 -17.62 0.42
CA GLN A 459 -32.07 -18.25 0.04
C GLN A 459 -30.99 -17.88 1.07
N VAL A 460 -30.13 -18.84 1.43
CA VAL A 460 -29.07 -18.60 2.43
C VAL A 460 -27.71 -18.96 1.83
N LEU A 461 -26.77 -18.02 1.93
CA LEU A 461 -25.36 -18.26 1.68
C LEU A 461 -24.59 -18.16 3.01
N ARG A 462 -23.97 -19.26 3.42
CA ARG A 462 -23.10 -19.29 4.60
C ARG A 462 -21.68 -18.90 4.20
N ALA A 463 -21.15 -17.85 4.83
CA ALA A 463 -19.77 -17.45 4.65
C ALA A 463 -18.83 -18.43 5.39
N PRO A 464 -17.76 -18.96 4.73
CA PRO A 464 -16.81 -19.86 5.36
C PRO A 464 -15.93 -19.15 6.40
N LEU A 465 -15.84 -17.83 6.31
CA LEU A 465 -15.08 -16.96 7.22
C LEU A 465 -15.90 -15.69 7.48
N TRP A 466 -15.73 -15.12 8.66
CA TRP A 466 -16.33 -13.84 9.02
C TRP A 466 -15.83 -12.72 8.08
N GLN A 467 -16.75 -12.03 7.43
CA GLN A 467 -16.48 -10.97 6.45
C GLN A 467 -16.89 -9.58 6.93
N GLY A 468 -17.68 -9.50 8.01
CA GLY A 468 -18.34 -8.29 8.46
C GLY A 468 -19.54 -7.88 7.59
N ALA A 469 -20.37 -6.98 8.09
CA ALA A 469 -21.64 -6.60 7.44
C ALA A 469 -21.45 -6.13 5.98
N TRP A 470 -20.42 -5.33 5.69
CA TRP A 470 -20.16 -4.86 4.33
C TRP A 470 -19.69 -5.98 3.40
N GLY A 471 -18.81 -6.87 3.85
CA GLY A 471 -18.36 -8.03 3.07
C GLY A 471 -19.53 -8.96 2.72
N ALA A 472 -20.42 -9.20 3.68
CA ALA A 472 -21.65 -9.96 3.48
C ALA A 472 -22.56 -9.29 2.43
N ILE A 473 -22.77 -7.97 2.51
CA ILE A 473 -23.53 -7.21 1.51
C ILE A 473 -22.90 -7.32 0.13
N GLN A 474 -21.58 -7.16 0.01
CA GLN A 474 -20.89 -7.32 -1.28
C GLN A 474 -21.02 -8.72 -1.85
N THR A 475 -21.00 -9.75 -1.01
CA THR A 475 -21.28 -11.13 -1.44
C THR A 475 -22.67 -11.25 -2.06
N GLY A 476 -23.68 -10.64 -1.43
CA GLY A 476 -25.03 -10.55 -1.97
C GLY A 476 -25.13 -9.77 -3.28
N ILE A 477 -24.43 -8.63 -3.40
CA ILE A 477 -24.36 -7.84 -4.65
C ILE A 477 -23.72 -8.65 -5.78
N ARG A 478 -22.62 -9.36 -5.53
CA ARG A 478 -21.96 -10.24 -6.51
C ARG A 478 -22.87 -11.40 -6.93
N TYR A 479 -23.61 -11.97 -5.98
CA TYR A 479 -24.63 -12.99 -6.26
C TYR A 479 -25.73 -12.43 -7.18
N ALA A 480 -26.29 -11.26 -6.88
CA ALA A 480 -27.31 -10.59 -7.68
C ALA A 480 -26.86 -10.38 -9.12
N LEU A 481 -25.65 -9.86 -9.34
CA LEU A 481 -25.09 -9.66 -10.67
C LEU A 481 -24.94 -10.97 -11.46
N ARG A 482 -24.46 -12.04 -10.81
CA ARG A 482 -24.32 -13.35 -11.45
C ARG A 482 -25.65 -14.00 -11.82
N ARG A 483 -26.71 -13.70 -11.09
CA ARG A 483 -28.06 -14.24 -11.29
C ARG A 483 -28.97 -13.34 -12.13
N GLY A 484 -28.46 -12.19 -12.60
CA GLY A 484 -29.19 -11.29 -13.51
C GLY A 484 -30.29 -10.47 -12.82
N TYR A 485 -30.17 -10.17 -11.53
CA TYR A 485 -31.06 -9.24 -10.85
C TYR A 485 -30.87 -7.82 -11.37
N SER A 486 -31.95 -7.05 -11.50
CA SER A 486 -31.92 -5.65 -11.95
C SER A 486 -31.47 -4.67 -10.89
N GLY A 487 -31.68 -4.98 -9.61
CA GLY A 487 -31.30 -4.17 -8.47
C GLY A 487 -31.19 -4.98 -7.18
N VAL A 488 -30.52 -4.36 -6.21
CA VAL A 488 -30.31 -4.91 -4.86
C VAL A 488 -30.83 -3.91 -3.84
N ILE A 489 -31.55 -4.42 -2.86
CA ILE A 489 -31.93 -3.67 -1.63
C ILE A 489 -31.20 -4.31 -0.47
N THR A 490 -30.54 -3.50 0.34
CA THR A 490 -29.87 -3.96 1.58
C THR A 490 -30.76 -3.65 2.80
N MET A 491 -30.89 -4.61 3.71
CA MET A 491 -31.65 -4.48 4.94
C MET A 491 -30.91 -5.19 6.08
N ASP A 492 -31.02 -4.65 7.31
CA ASP A 492 -30.48 -5.32 8.50
C ASP A 492 -31.42 -6.43 9.00
N ALA A 493 -30.87 -7.45 9.65
CA ALA A 493 -31.59 -8.62 10.15
C ALA A 493 -32.35 -8.38 11.46
N ASP A 494 -32.09 -7.24 12.16
CA ASP A 494 -32.57 -6.94 13.51
C ASP A 494 -34.01 -6.37 13.59
N GLY A 495 -34.68 -6.27 12.46
CA GLY A 495 -36.07 -5.79 12.35
C GLY A 495 -36.25 -4.29 12.52
N GLN A 496 -35.18 -3.48 12.52
CA GLN A 496 -35.30 -2.02 12.58
C GLN A 496 -35.80 -1.41 11.25
N HIS A 497 -35.43 -2.02 10.12
CA HIS A 497 -35.84 -1.58 8.80
C HIS A 497 -37.24 -2.09 8.46
N GLU A 498 -38.14 -1.19 8.08
CA GLU A 498 -39.53 -1.49 7.79
C GLU A 498 -39.75 -1.74 6.30
N PRO A 499 -40.04 -2.99 5.85
CA PRO A 499 -40.22 -3.31 4.42
C PRO A 499 -41.36 -2.53 3.76
N GLY A 500 -42.27 -1.96 4.52
CA GLY A 500 -43.36 -1.10 4.03
C GLY A 500 -42.91 0.08 3.16
N TYR A 501 -41.63 0.51 3.30
CA TYR A 501 -41.05 1.58 2.48
C TYR A 501 -40.47 1.10 1.13
N LEU A 502 -40.47 -0.21 0.81
CA LEU A 502 -39.98 -0.73 -0.46
C LEU A 502 -40.64 -0.08 -1.68
N PRO A 503 -41.99 0.09 -1.74
CA PRO A 503 -42.62 0.77 -2.87
C PRO A 503 -42.14 2.20 -3.09
N GLN A 504 -41.96 2.97 -2.00
CA GLN A 504 -41.48 4.34 -2.06
C GLN A 504 -40.02 4.41 -2.51
N MET A 505 -39.17 3.46 -2.07
CA MET A 505 -37.78 3.35 -2.54
C MET A 505 -37.71 3.07 -4.04
N LEU A 506 -38.55 2.17 -4.55
CA LEU A 506 -38.60 1.80 -5.97
C LEU A 506 -39.11 2.95 -6.84
N GLU A 507 -40.07 3.73 -6.36
CA GLU A 507 -40.52 4.94 -7.03
C GLU A 507 -39.37 5.98 -7.14
N ALA A 508 -38.65 6.24 -6.04
CA ALA A 508 -37.48 7.11 -6.06
C ALA A 508 -36.36 6.58 -6.97
N ALA A 509 -36.24 5.26 -7.10
CA ALA A 509 -35.24 4.59 -7.94
C ALA A 509 -35.46 4.82 -9.45
N ARG A 510 -36.65 5.22 -9.91
CA ARG A 510 -36.88 5.60 -11.33
C ARG A 510 -36.03 6.80 -11.75
N GLY A 511 -35.72 7.69 -10.81
CA GLY A 511 -34.90 8.88 -11.03
C GLY A 511 -33.45 8.79 -10.55
N ALA A 512 -33.08 7.71 -9.84
CA ALA A 512 -31.81 7.59 -9.17
C ALA A 512 -31.15 6.22 -9.38
N ASP A 513 -29.83 6.18 -9.28
CA ASP A 513 -29.06 4.93 -9.33
C ASP A 513 -28.98 4.26 -7.94
N VAL A 514 -29.14 5.07 -6.88
CA VAL A 514 -29.11 4.66 -5.48
C VAL A 514 -30.16 5.42 -4.69
N VAL A 515 -30.88 4.74 -3.82
CA VAL A 515 -31.82 5.37 -2.89
C VAL A 515 -31.43 5.02 -1.46
N ILE A 516 -31.32 6.02 -0.61
CA ILE A 516 -31.05 5.88 0.83
C ILE A 516 -32.36 6.09 1.60
N ALA A 517 -32.76 5.12 2.41
CA ALA A 517 -33.84 5.27 3.36
C ALA A 517 -33.26 5.87 4.65
N ALA A 518 -33.50 7.16 4.89
CA ALA A 518 -32.92 7.93 5.97
C ALA A 518 -33.86 8.04 7.18
N CYS A 519 -33.34 7.80 8.35
CA CYS A 519 -34.03 8.04 9.63
C CYS A 519 -33.17 8.91 10.55
N PRO A 520 -33.17 10.24 10.39
CA PRO A 520 -32.32 11.12 11.18
C PRO A 520 -32.64 11.07 12.68
N SER A 521 -33.89 10.80 13.04
CA SER A 521 -34.36 10.75 14.45
C SER A 521 -33.72 9.60 15.26
N ARG A 522 -33.20 8.56 14.63
CA ARG A 522 -32.52 7.44 15.32
C ARG A 522 -31.13 7.79 15.85
N GLY A 523 -30.57 8.93 15.44
CA GLY A 523 -29.20 9.33 15.76
C GLY A 523 -29.08 9.83 17.20
N SER A 524 -28.09 9.34 17.98
CA SER A 524 -27.68 9.99 19.22
C SER A 524 -27.10 11.38 18.92
N ARG A 525 -27.05 12.29 19.91
CA ARG A 525 -26.44 13.62 19.78
C ARG A 525 -25.00 13.54 19.18
N MET A 526 -24.24 12.55 19.62
CA MET A 526 -22.87 12.33 19.12
C MET A 526 -22.84 11.88 17.64
N ARG A 527 -23.82 11.08 17.21
CA ARG A 527 -23.95 10.67 15.80
C ARG A 527 -24.26 11.87 14.90
N HIS A 528 -25.12 12.78 15.33
CA HIS A 528 -25.40 14.02 14.59
C HIS A 528 -24.14 14.91 14.47
N VAL A 529 -23.33 15.01 15.54
CA VAL A 529 -22.04 15.72 15.49
C VAL A 529 -21.11 15.06 14.47
N ALA A 530 -20.99 13.73 14.47
CA ALA A 530 -20.19 12.99 13.50
C ALA A 530 -20.69 13.20 12.05
N TRP A 531 -22.01 13.15 11.83
CA TRP A 531 -22.60 13.42 10.51
C TRP A 531 -22.33 14.86 10.04
N ALA A 532 -22.47 15.86 10.92
CA ALA A 532 -22.13 17.24 10.61
C ALA A 532 -20.67 17.40 10.24
N TYR A 533 -19.77 16.78 10.99
CA TYR A 533 -18.33 16.74 10.70
C TYR A 533 -18.05 16.12 9.32
N PHE A 534 -18.62 14.95 9.03
CA PHE A 534 -18.38 14.27 7.75
C PHE A 534 -19.06 14.99 6.58
N ARG A 535 -20.23 15.60 6.77
CA ARG A 535 -20.82 16.49 5.74
C ARG A 535 -19.91 17.66 5.41
N PHE A 536 -19.37 18.32 6.43
CA PHE A 536 -18.38 19.41 6.23
C PHE A 536 -17.13 18.91 5.53
N LEU A 537 -16.59 17.75 5.92
CA LEU A 537 -15.39 17.17 5.35
C LEU A 537 -15.59 16.70 3.90
N THR A 538 -16.73 16.11 3.56
CA THR A 538 -16.97 15.44 2.28
C THR A 538 -17.80 16.27 1.29
N GLY A 539 -18.56 17.24 1.78
CA GLY A 539 -19.55 17.97 0.96
C GLY A 539 -20.77 17.12 0.57
N LEU A 540 -21.00 15.97 1.25
CA LEU A 540 -22.23 15.19 1.11
C LEU A 540 -23.37 15.91 1.85
N SER A 541 -24.55 15.99 1.25
CA SER A 541 -25.73 16.69 1.81
C SER A 541 -26.84 15.76 2.29
N PHE A 542 -26.51 14.49 2.61
CA PHE A 542 -27.49 13.52 3.12
C PHE A 542 -27.75 13.69 4.61
N ASP A 543 -28.98 13.40 5.05
CA ASP A 543 -29.39 13.48 6.44
C ASP A 543 -28.94 12.28 7.27
N ASP A 544 -28.97 11.05 6.70
CA ASP A 544 -28.44 9.85 7.35
C ASP A 544 -27.32 9.20 6.51
N LEU A 545 -26.07 9.54 6.83
CA LEU A 545 -24.88 9.01 6.15
C LEU A 545 -24.62 7.52 6.42
N THR A 546 -25.28 6.95 7.45
CA THR A 546 -24.98 5.61 7.99
C THR A 546 -26.14 4.63 7.85
N SER A 547 -27.20 4.98 7.13
CA SER A 547 -28.30 4.05 6.89
C SER A 547 -27.82 2.82 6.13
N GLY A 548 -28.15 1.61 6.61
CA GLY A 548 -27.95 0.33 5.94
C GLY A 548 -29.09 -0.04 4.98
N PHE A 549 -30.21 0.67 5.03
CA PHE A 549 -31.37 0.44 4.18
C PHE A 549 -31.24 1.25 2.90
N ARG A 550 -30.76 0.59 1.84
CA ARG A 550 -30.44 1.24 0.56
C ARG A 550 -30.84 0.38 -0.63
N TYR A 551 -31.27 1.04 -1.71
CA TYR A 551 -31.43 0.44 -3.03
C TYR A 551 -30.23 0.79 -3.91
N TYR A 552 -29.81 -0.17 -4.72
CA TYR A 552 -28.73 -0.04 -5.71
C TYR A 552 -29.21 -0.63 -7.05
N ASN A 553 -29.17 0.15 -8.13
CA ASN A 553 -29.42 -0.37 -9.46
C ASN A 553 -28.24 -1.20 -10.00
N GLY A 554 -28.38 -1.78 -11.18
CA GLY A 554 -27.34 -2.59 -11.79
C GLY A 554 -26.01 -1.86 -12.02
N ARG A 555 -26.01 -0.52 -12.28
CA ARG A 555 -24.78 0.29 -12.42
C ARG A 555 -24.06 0.42 -11.07
N ALA A 556 -24.81 0.74 -10.04
CA ALA A 556 -24.27 0.83 -8.68
C ALA A 556 -23.75 -0.54 -8.20
N CYS A 557 -24.50 -1.62 -8.44
CA CYS A 557 -24.06 -2.98 -8.11
C CYS A 557 -22.74 -3.37 -8.80
N ARG A 558 -22.56 -3.06 -10.10
CA ARG A 558 -21.31 -3.34 -10.83
C ARG A 558 -20.12 -2.58 -10.24
N LEU A 559 -20.32 -1.36 -9.76
CA LEU A 559 -19.27 -0.59 -9.09
C LEU A 559 -18.93 -1.19 -7.72
N LEU A 560 -19.94 -1.49 -6.92
CA LEU A 560 -19.78 -1.99 -5.55
C LEU A 560 -19.29 -3.45 -5.50
N ALA A 561 -19.42 -4.21 -6.57
CA ALA A 561 -18.85 -5.57 -6.68
C ALA A 561 -17.33 -5.59 -6.90
N ARG A 562 -16.70 -4.45 -7.23
CA ARG A 562 -15.27 -4.34 -7.51
C ARG A 562 -14.42 -4.42 -6.25
N GLU A 563 -13.13 -4.72 -6.43
CA GLU A 563 -12.15 -4.79 -5.36
C GLU A 563 -11.99 -3.46 -4.59
N GLU A 564 -12.10 -2.32 -5.28
CA GLU A 564 -12.04 -0.99 -4.67
C GLU A 564 -13.09 -0.78 -3.57
N ALA A 565 -14.27 -1.38 -3.72
CA ALA A 565 -15.33 -1.34 -2.72
C ALA A 565 -15.11 -2.39 -1.60
N THR A 566 -14.33 -3.44 -1.84
CA THR A 566 -13.98 -4.46 -0.83
C THR A 566 -13.06 -3.90 0.26
N LEU A 567 -12.33 -2.82 -0.05
CA LEU A 567 -11.45 -2.13 0.89
C LEU A 567 -12.20 -1.24 1.90
N LEU A 568 -13.53 -1.17 1.81
CA LEU A 568 -14.38 -0.45 2.77
C LEU A 568 -14.77 -1.39 3.90
N ASP A 569 -14.73 -0.91 5.13
CA ASP A 569 -15.11 -1.72 6.28
C ASP A 569 -16.62 -1.65 6.58
N TYR A 570 -17.29 -0.59 6.08
CA TYR A 570 -18.71 -0.32 6.37
C TYR A 570 -19.46 0.20 5.15
N GLN A 571 -20.77 -0.08 5.10
CA GLN A 571 -21.72 0.50 4.14
C GLN A 571 -22.08 1.95 4.55
N ASP A 572 -21.12 2.85 4.54
CA ASP A 572 -21.28 4.21 5.03
C ASP A 572 -20.75 5.28 4.06
N ILE A 573 -20.08 6.28 4.58
CA ILE A 573 -19.53 7.43 3.88
C ILE A 573 -18.56 7.01 2.77
N GLY A 574 -17.76 5.97 2.99
CA GLY A 574 -16.82 5.45 1.99
C GLY A 574 -17.54 4.98 0.73
N VAL A 575 -18.63 4.25 0.88
CA VAL A 575 -19.49 3.80 -0.22
C VAL A 575 -20.13 5.01 -0.93
N LEU A 576 -20.66 5.98 -0.19
CA LEU A 576 -21.28 7.18 -0.77
C LEU A 576 -20.27 8.02 -1.58
N LEU A 577 -19.05 8.14 -1.10
CA LEU A 577 -17.98 8.81 -1.84
C LEU A 577 -17.64 8.07 -3.15
N LEU A 578 -17.58 6.75 -3.11
CA LEU A 578 -17.32 5.92 -4.29
C LEU A 578 -18.43 6.10 -5.33
N LEU A 579 -19.69 6.03 -4.92
CA LEU A 579 -20.87 6.21 -5.78
C LEU A 579 -20.92 7.61 -6.41
N ARG A 580 -20.70 8.67 -5.59
CA ARG A 580 -20.66 10.05 -6.07
C ARG A 580 -19.54 10.28 -7.10
N ARG A 581 -18.36 9.70 -6.87
CA ARG A 581 -17.22 9.80 -7.79
C ARG A 581 -17.51 9.13 -9.14
N ALA A 582 -18.32 8.07 -9.15
CA ALA A 582 -18.82 7.43 -10.36
C ALA A 582 -19.96 8.21 -11.03
N SER A 583 -20.26 9.43 -10.54
CA SER A 583 -21.35 10.28 -11.04
C SER A 583 -22.71 9.55 -11.05
N LEU A 584 -22.93 8.67 -10.07
CA LEU A 584 -24.21 8.01 -9.87
C LEU A 584 -25.16 8.93 -9.11
N ARG A 585 -26.42 8.97 -9.56
CA ARG A 585 -27.46 9.76 -8.93
C ARG A 585 -27.93 9.06 -7.66
N ILE A 586 -27.87 9.77 -6.52
CA ILE A 586 -28.29 9.26 -5.22
C ILE A 586 -29.48 10.09 -4.74
N ALA A 587 -30.58 9.44 -4.42
CA ALA A 587 -31.73 10.03 -3.78
C ALA A 587 -31.82 9.62 -2.32
N GLU A 588 -32.50 10.41 -1.49
CA GLU A 588 -32.77 10.11 -0.09
C GLU A 588 -34.27 10.22 0.16
N ILE A 589 -34.85 9.24 0.85
CA ILE A 589 -36.25 9.25 1.29
C ILE A 589 -36.30 9.18 2.81
N ALA A 590 -37.21 9.92 3.41
CA ALA A 590 -37.41 9.88 4.85
C ALA A 590 -38.23 8.64 5.23
N VAL A 591 -37.74 7.86 6.21
CA VAL A 591 -38.42 6.67 6.71
C VAL A 591 -38.47 6.66 8.24
N ALA A 592 -39.48 6.01 8.80
CA ALA A 592 -39.45 5.65 10.20
C ALA A 592 -38.72 4.33 10.41
N MET A 593 -38.04 4.17 11.52
CA MET A 593 -37.42 2.92 11.92
C MET A 593 -37.92 2.48 13.27
N GLN A 594 -38.11 1.17 13.40
CA GLN A 594 -38.52 0.56 14.67
C GLN A 594 -37.37 0.56 15.68
N PRO A 595 -37.66 0.67 16.97
CA PRO A 595 -36.63 0.43 17.98
C PRO A 595 -36.16 -1.02 17.89
N ARG A 596 -34.87 -1.23 18.16
CA ARG A 596 -34.26 -2.56 18.14
C ARG A 596 -34.95 -3.49 19.11
N LYS A 597 -35.32 -4.69 18.67
CA LYS A 597 -36.07 -5.67 19.48
C LYS A 597 -35.17 -6.38 20.51
N SER A 598 -33.87 -6.56 20.23
CA SER A 598 -32.93 -7.26 21.12
C SER A 598 -31.48 -6.76 20.95
N GLY A 599 -30.72 -6.76 22.07
CA GLY A 599 -29.26 -6.59 22.12
C GLY A 599 -28.71 -5.15 21.96
N ALA A 600 -27.44 -4.97 22.33
CA ALA A 600 -26.68 -3.72 22.13
C ALA A 600 -26.04 -3.69 20.74
N SER A 601 -25.74 -2.48 20.21
CA SER A 601 -25.05 -2.34 18.93
C SER A 601 -23.69 -3.05 18.96
N ARG A 602 -23.47 -4.02 18.07
CA ARG A 602 -22.21 -4.77 17.98
C ARG A 602 -21.10 -3.98 17.30
N VAL A 603 -21.46 -3.01 16.46
CA VAL A 603 -20.50 -2.21 15.69
C VAL A 603 -19.86 -1.12 16.54
N PHE A 604 -20.58 -0.53 17.47
CA PHE A 604 -20.11 0.58 18.32
C PHE A 604 -20.17 0.21 19.82
N SER A 605 -19.47 -0.86 20.19
CA SER A 605 -19.48 -1.41 21.55
C SER A 605 -18.60 -0.63 22.53
N SER A 606 -17.68 0.21 22.09
CA SER A 606 -16.78 0.99 22.94
C SER A 606 -16.40 2.35 22.34
N TRP A 607 -16.05 3.32 23.20
CA TRP A 607 -15.52 4.62 22.78
C TRP A 607 -14.26 4.51 21.92
N TRP A 608 -13.44 3.50 22.14
CA TRP A 608 -12.24 3.22 21.33
C TRP A 608 -12.60 2.82 19.90
N THR A 609 -13.61 1.97 19.75
CA THR A 609 -14.15 1.57 18.43
C THR A 609 -14.69 2.76 17.66
N VAL A 610 -15.42 3.66 18.35
CA VAL A 610 -15.94 4.89 17.75
C VAL A 610 -14.80 5.83 17.33
N ALA A 611 -13.81 6.05 18.20
CA ALA A 611 -12.67 6.91 17.90
C ALA A 611 -11.85 6.37 16.71
N ARG A 612 -11.62 5.06 16.66
CA ARG A 612 -10.97 4.37 15.58
C ARG A 612 -11.76 4.54 14.27
N TYR A 613 -13.06 4.27 14.27
CA TYR A 613 -13.94 4.48 13.12
C TYR A 613 -13.89 5.93 12.61
N MET A 614 -13.97 6.92 13.50
CA MET A 614 -13.87 8.34 13.14
C MET A 614 -12.54 8.66 12.46
N ALA A 615 -11.42 8.13 12.99
CA ALA A 615 -10.10 8.35 12.44
C ALA A 615 -9.94 7.68 11.06
N GLU A 616 -10.32 6.41 10.92
CA GLU A 616 -10.26 5.64 9.68
C GLU A 616 -11.12 6.28 8.59
N THR A 617 -12.38 6.59 8.90
CA THR A 617 -13.30 7.25 7.96
C THR A 617 -12.81 8.63 7.56
N THR A 618 -12.23 9.41 8.49
CA THR A 618 -11.62 10.72 8.18
C THR A 618 -10.48 10.57 7.19
N LEU A 619 -9.56 9.63 7.42
CA LEU A 619 -8.44 9.38 6.54
C LEU A 619 -8.87 8.88 5.16
N LEU A 620 -9.86 7.99 5.09
CA LEU A 620 -10.46 7.55 3.83
C LEU A 620 -11.12 8.70 3.08
N CYS A 621 -11.85 9.58 3.77
CA CYS A 621 -12.42 10.79 3.16
C CYS A 621 -11.32 11.70 2.59
N LEU A 622 -10.24 11.90 3.34
CA LEU A 622 -9.10 12.71 2.89
C LEU A 622 -8.38 12.06 1.71
N ALA A 623 -8.17 10.75 1.74
CA ALA A 623 -7.53 9.99 0.66
C ALA A 623 -8.34 10.03 -0.63
N ARG A 624 -9.68 9.96 -0.53
CA ARG A 624 -10.60 9.89 -1.68
C ARG A 624 -11.10 11.23 -2.17
N TRP A 625 -10.72 12.35 -1.55
CA TRP A 625 -11.28 13.67 -1.83
C TRP A 625 -11.19 14.12 -3.29
N ASN A 626 -10.12 13.78 -4.00
CA ASN A 626 -9.86 14.22 -5.37
C ASN A 626 -9.56 13.09 -6.36
N GLN A 627 -9.81 11.83 -6.00
CA GLN A 627 -9.50 10.75 -6.92
C GLN A 627 -10.61 10.59 -7.97
N PRO A 628 -10.24 10.45 -9.24
CA PRO A 628 -11.16 10.09 -10.30
C PRO A 628 -11.67 8.65 -10.14
N VAL A 629 -12.91 8.38 -10.52
CA VAL A 629 -13.40 7.01 -10.70
C VAL A 629 -12.97 6.52 -12.07
N ARG A 630 -12.33 5.39 -12.15
CA ARG A 630 -12.09 4.70 -13.42
C ARG A 630 -13.43 4.50 -14.12
N SER A 631 -13.56 4.97 -15.36
CA SER A 631 -14.79 4.86 -16.14
C SER A 631 -15.32 3.42 -16.11
N LEU A 632 -16.61 3.25 -15.82
CA LEU A 632 -17.27 1.97 -16.00
C LEU A 632 -17.10 1.56 -17.47
N PRO A 633 -16.73 0.30 -17.79
CA PRO A 633 -16.74 -0.17 -19.16
C PRO A 633 -18.11 0.13 -19.76
N ALA A 634 -18.15 0.74 -20.95
CA ALA A 634 -19.40 0.93 -21.68
C ALA A 634 -20.10 -0.43 -21.80
N ASP A 635 -21.40 -0.47 -21.55
CA ASP A 635 -22.21 -1.66 -21.76
C ASP A 635 -22.03 -2.11 -23.23
N ARG A 636 -21.23 -3.15 -23.45
CA ARG A 636 -21.26 -3.84 -24.75
C ARG A 636 -22.63 -4.53 -24.84
N PRO A 637 -23.43 -4.22 -25.85
CA PRO A 637 -24.66 -5.00 -26.07
C PRO A 637 -24.24 -6.47 -26.19
N ARG A 638 -24.87 -7.35 -25.42
CA ARG A 638 -24.72 -8.80 -25.59
C ARG A 638 -25.15 -9.09 -27.02
N SER A 639 -24.20 -9.37 -27.92
CA SER A 639 -24.47 -10.04 -29.15
C SER A 639 -25.12 -11.38 -28.79
N ALA A 640 -26.35 -11.58 -29.26
CA ALA A 640 -27.05 -12.84 -29.17
C ALA A 640 -26.16 -13.95 -29.73
N GLN A 641 -25.84 -14.92 -28.91
CA GLN A 641 -25.50 -16.29 -29.25
C GLN A 641 -26.22 -17.21 -28.28
#